data_7fbfdd920f98b784392681e91142003a
#
_entry.id   7fbfdd920f98b784392681e91142003a
#
_cell.length_a   1.000
_cell.length_b   1.000
_cell.length_c   1.000
_cell.angle_alpha   90.00
_cell.angle_beta   90.00
_cell.angle_gamma   90.00
#
_symmetry.space_group_name_H-M   'P 1'
#
loop_
_entity.id
_entity.type
_entity.pdbx_description
1 polymer ?
#
loop_
_entity_poly.entity_id
_entity_poly.type
_entity_poly.pdbx_seq_one_letter_code
_entity_poly.pdbx_strand_id
1 'polypeptide(L)'
;MARTTPIELYRNIGIVAHVDAGKTTTTERILFYTGVNHKMGEVHDGAATMDWMVQEQERGITITSAATTAFWQGSTKQFPHRYRFNIIDTPGHVDFTIEVERSLRVLDGAVVVFSGADGVEPQSETVWRQANKYHVPRLAYVNKMDRQGADFLRVVAQIKLRLGHVPVPIQLAIGAEENFSGQIDLVKMKAIYWNDDDQGTSYREEEIPAELRALAEEWRAHMVEAAAEANDELMNKYLEGEELSIEEIKAGLRQRTLANQIVPAVLGSSFKNKGVPLVLDAVIDYLPAPSEIPAIRGTDPDDEERHDERHADDDEPFSALAFKIATDPFVGTLTFARVYSGVLTSGDAVLNSVKGKKERVGRMVQMHANQRDEIKEVRAGDIAALIGMKDVTTGDTLCAIDKPIILERMDFPDPVISVAVEPKTKADQEKMGIALSKLAQEDPSFRVKTDEETAQTIISGMGELHLDIIVDRMRREFGVEANIGKPQVAYRETIRNTCEIEGKFVRQSGGRGQFGHCWIRFAPADEGQEGLEFHNEVVGGVIPREFIPAIQKGXEDQMQNGVLAGYPLIGLKATVYDGSYHDVDSSEMAFKIAASMATKQLSQKGGAVLLEPVMKVEVVTPEDYMGDVMGDLNRRRGLIQGMEDTPAGKVIRAEVPLGEMFGYATDVRSMSQGRASYSMEFVRYAEVPASVAEAIVARQGR
;
A
#
# COMPACT_ATOMS: atom_id res chain seq x y z
N MET A 1 31.81 -13.73 7.62
CA MET A 1 32.47 -12.43 7.59
C MET A 1 31.73 -11.45 8.46
N ALA A 2 32.42 -10.45 8.99
CA ALA A 2 31.78 -9.42 9.79
C ALA A 2 31.00 -8.44 8.89
N ARG A 3 30.03 -7.77 9.46
CA ARG A 3 29.29 -6.72 8.73
C ARG A 3 30.23 -5.58 8.35
N THR A 4 30.05 -5.04 7.17
CA THR A 4 30.78 -3.83 6.78
C THR A 4 30.19 -2.60 7.46
N THR A 5 28.88 -2.57 7.66
CA THR A 5 28.20 -1.48 8.37
C THR A 5 27.44 -2.09 9.55
N PRO A 6 27.71 -1.62 10.78
CA PRO A 6 26.92 -2.12 11.92
C PRO A 6 25.43 -1.83 11.75
N ILE A 7 24.60 -2.73 12.24
CA ILE A 7 23.16 -2.63 12.04
C ILE A 7 22.57 -1.35 12.66
N GLU A 8 23.19 -0.84 13.72
CA GLU A 8 22.75 0.39 14.37
C GLU A 8 22.85 1.62 13.45
N LEU A 9 23.67 1.54 12.41
CA LEU A 9 23.85 2.63 11.47
C LEU A 9 22.99 2.54 10.23
N TYR A 10 22.07 1.57 10.19
CA TYR A 10 21.12 1.43 9.07
C TYR A 10 19.86 2.24 9.34
N ARG A 11 19.30 2.82 8.28
CA ARG A 11 17.99 3.47 8.32
C ARG A 11 17.22 3.04 7.08
N ASN A 12 16.21 2.21 7.27
CA ASN A 12 15.32 1.80 6.18
C ASN A 12 14.12 2.71 6.19
N ILE A 13 14.12 3.69 5.29
CA ILE A 13 13.11 4.75 5.34
C ILE A 13 12.35 4.85 4.03
N GLY A 14 11.12 5.30 4.13
CA GLY A 14 10.30 5.63 2.98
C GLY A 14 10.00 7.11 2.96
N ILE A 15 9.89 7.65 1.74
CA ILE A 15 9.42 9.00 1.51
C ILE A 15 8.00 8.87 1.02
N VAL A 16 7.03 9.33 1.80
CA VAL A 16 5.61 9.21 1.45
C VAL A 16 4.97 10.58 1.45
N ALA A 17 4.01 10.78 0.56
CA ALA A 17 3.38 12.08 0.41
C ALA A 17 2.13 11.96 -0.44
N HIS A 18 1.26 12.96 -0.33
CA HIS A 18 0.19 13.10 -1.30
C HIS A 18 0.76 13.69 -2.61
N VAL A 19 -0.05 13.61 -3.66
CA VAL A 19 0.35 14.15 -4.96
C VAL A 19 0.62 15.65 -4.82
N ASP A 20 1.70 16.11 -5.44
CA ASP A 20 2.10 17.51 -5.50
C ASP A 20 2.65 18.07 -4.19
N ALA A 21 2.95 17.22 -3.19
CA ALA A 21 3.63 17.71 -1.99
C ALA A 21 5.13 17.87 -2.21
N GLY A 22 5.65 17.39 -3.34
CA GLY A 22 7.06 17.51 -3.65
C GLY A 22 7.89 16.29 -3.28
N LYS A 23 7.27 15.13 -3.29
CA LYS A 23 7.95 13.89 -2.92
C LYS A 23 9.13 13.58 -3.85
N THR A 24 8.90 13.66 -5.16
CA THR A 24 9.95 13.34 -6.13
C THR A 24 11.11 14.32 -6.04
N THR A 25 10.82 15.62 -5.94
CA THR A 25 11.87 16.62 -5.79
C THR A 25 12.66 16.39 -4.51
N THR A 26 11.96 16.08 -3.41
CA THR A 26 12.65 15.81 -2.14
C THR A 26 13.56 14.59 -2.25
N THR A 27 13.08 13.51 -2.88
CA THR A 27 13.88 12.31 -3.07
C THR A 27 15.14 12.62 -3.92
N GLU A 28 14.96 13.38 -5.00
CA GLU A 28 16.09 13.74 -5.86
C GLU A 28 17.12 14.60 -5.12
N ARG A 29 16.66 15.50 -4.25
CA ARG A 29 17.58 16.29 -3.43
C ARG A 29 18.34 15.42 -2.44
N ILE A 30 17.65 14.44 -1.84
CA ILE A 30 18.32 13.48 -0.96
C ILE A 30 19.42 12.73 -1.71
N LEU A 31 19.14 12.26 -2.91
CA LEU A 31 20.13 11.55 -3.71
C LEU A 31 21.29 12.47 -4.08
N PHE A 32 21.01 13.73 -4.36
CA PHE A 32 22.07 14.70 -4.67
C PHE A 32 22.96 14.96 -3.46
N TYR A 33 22.37 15.26 -2.30
CA TYR A 33 23.14 15.60 -1.11
C TYR A 33 23.93 14.40 -0.57
N THR A 34 23.46 13.21 -0.78
CA THR A 34 24.17 11.99 -0.35
C THR A 34 25.20 11.53 -1.38
N GLY A 35 25.31 12.20 -2.51
CA GLY A 35 26.33 11.91 -3.53
C GLY A 35 25.96 10.79 -4.49
N VAL A 36 24.74 10.29 -4.46
CA VAL A 36 24.30 9.27 -5.41
C VAL A 36 24.16 9.87 -6.81
N ASN A 37 23.61 11.09 -6.90
CA ASN A 37 23.49 11.82 -8.15
C ASN A 37 24.46 13.01 -8.15
N HIS A 38 25.04 13.30 -9.30
CA HIS A 38 25.93 14.45 -9.46
C HIS A 38 25.19 15.70 -9.93
N LYS A 39 23.96 15.52 -10.43
CA LYS A 39 23.09 16.62 -10.85
C LYS A 39 21.75 16.51 -10.14
N MET A 40 21.12 17.65 -9.95
CA MET A 40 19.76 17.63 -9.40
C MET A 40 18.77 17.27 -10.49
N GLY A 41 17.92 16.26 -10.21
CA GLY A 41 16.83 15.91 -11.10
C GLY A 41 15.60 16.73 -10.76
N GLU A 42 14.81 17.05 -11.78
CA GLU A 42 13.58 17.79 -11.63
C GLU A 42 12.43 17.00 -12.24
N VAL A 43 11.32 16.96 -11.55
CA VAL A 43 10.15 16.20 -12.03
C VAL A 43 9.61 16.78 -13.34
N HIS A 44 9.67 18.10 -13.49
CA HIS A 44 9.17 18.77 -14.71
C HIS A 44 10.02 18.49 -15.93
N ASP A 45 11.28 18.17 -15.72
CA ASP A 45 12.20 17.86 -16.82
C ASP A 45 12.26 16.37 -17.15
N GLY A 46 11.54 15.55 -16.39
CA GLY A 46 11.59 14.12 -16.57
C GLY A 46 12.93 13.50 -16.21
N ALA A 47 13.69 14.19 -15.39
CA ALA A 47 15.06 13.79 -15.05
C ALA A 47 15.18 13.19 -13.66
N ALA A 48 14.04 12.90 -13.00
CA ALA A 48 14.06 12.35 -11.65
C ALA A 48 14.58 10.92 -11.66
N THR A 49 15.56 10.65 -10.81
CA THR A 49 16.28 9.38 -10.82
C THR A 49 15.43 8.21 -10.34
N MET A 50 14.63 8.44 -9.29
CA MET A 50 13.78 7.38 -8.74
C MET A 50 12.54 7.12 -9.59
N ASP A 51 12.20 8.01 -10.52
CA ASP A 51 11.11 7.80 -11.47
C ASP A 51 11.67 7.10 -12.69
N TRP A 52 11.95 5.81 -12.55
CA TRP A 52 12.61 5.05 -13.61
C TRP A 52 11.66 4.50 -14.66
N MET A 53 10.36 4.59 -14.42
CA MET A 53 9.37 4.30 -15.44
C MET A 53 9.06 5.56 -16.23
N VAL A 54 8.92 5.40 -17.55
CA VAL A 54 8.61 6.53 -18.44
C VAL A 54 7.31 7.22 -18.00
N GLN A 55 6.31 6.44 -17.60
CA GLN A 55 5.02 6.99 -17.19
C GLN A 55 5.14 7.86 -15.94
N GLU A 56 6.00 7.47 -15.01
CA GLU A 56 6.22 8.29 -13.81
C GLU A 56 6.84 9.63 -14.19
N GLN A 57 7.82 9.60 -15.08
CA GLN A 57 8.48 10.83 -15.52
C GLN A 57 7.53 11.73 -16.29
N GLU A 58 6.73 11.17 -17.16
CA GLU A 58 5.79 11.94 -17.98
C GLU A 58 4.68 12.59 -17.16
N ARG A 59 4.21 11.90 -16.12
CA ARG A 59 3.07 12.36 -15.32
C ARG A 59 3.47 13.11 -14.06
N GLY A 60 4.75 13.09 -13.72
CA GLY A 60 5.25 13.73 -12.51
C GLY A 60 4.79 13.06 -11.24
N ILE A 61 4.48 11.77 -11.30
CA ILE A 61 4.05 10.98 -10.14
C ILE A 61 4.89 9.72 -10.05
N THR A 62 5.04 9.21 -8.85
CA THR A 62 5.71 7.93 -8.62
C THR A 62 4.67 6.82 -8.66
N ILE A 63 4.78 5.91 -9.63
CA ILE A 63 3.80 4.85 -9.85
C ILE A 63 4.16 3.59 -9.06
N THR A 64 5.45 3.24 -9.04
CA THR A 64 5.93 2.06 -8.32
C THR A 64 7.01 2.46 -7.33
N SER A 65 7.25 1.58 -6.35
CA SER A 65 8.30 1.79 -5.36
C SER A 65 9.65 1.35 -5.92
N ALA A 66 10.67 2.15 -5.65
CA ALA A 66 12.06 1.81 -5.96
C ALA A 66 12.88 1.95 -4.69
N ALA A 67 13.93 1.17 -4.57
CA ALA A 67 14.80 1.20 -3.40
C ALA A 67 16.20 1.62 -3.82
N THR A 68 16.78 2.56 -3.09
CA THR A 68 18.11 3.09 -3.37
C THR A 68 18.93 3.15 -2.08
N THR A 69 20.18 2.75 -2.16
CA THR A 69 21.12 2.84 -1.04
C THR A 69 21.90 4.15 -1.10
N ALA A 70 22.00 4.83 0.04
CA ALA A 70 22.75 6.09 0.15
C ALA A 70 23.42 6.15 1.51
N PHE A 71 24.40 7.05 1.65
CA PHE A 71 25.16 7.20 2.90
C PHE A 71 25.13 8.66 3.34
N TRP A 72 25.05 8.85 4.65
CA TRP A 72 24.99 10.21 5.21
C TRP A 72 25.72 10.25 6.54
N GLN A 73 26.51 11.33 6.76
CA GLN A 73 27.25 11.52 8.00
C GLN A 73 26.86 12.81 8.71
N GLY A 74 25.84 13.50 8.22
CA GLY A 74 25.36 14.73 8.83
C GLY A 74 25.57 15.94 7.95
N SER A 75 24.76 16.96 8.17
CA SER A 75 24.82 18.20 7.38
C SER A 75 26.12 18.95 7.59
N THR A 76 26.77 18.76 8.74
CA THR A 76 28.11 19.30 9.03
C THR A 76 29.09 18.18 9.35
N LYS A 77 28.77 16.97 8.93
CA LYS A 77 29.54 15.76 9.21
C LYS A 77 29.72 15.54 10.71
N GLN A 78 28.71 15.91 11.49
CA GLN A 78 28.77 15.87 12.94
C GLN A 78 28.66 14.49 13.55
N PHE A 79 28.13 13.50 12.79
CA PHE A 79 28.01 12.15 13.32
C PHE A 79 29.35 11.43 13.21
N PRO A 80 29.67 10.58 14.20
CA PRO A 80 30.99 9.91 14.17
C PRO A 80 31.14 8.86 13.07
N HIS A 81 30.03 8.36 12.53
CA HIS A 81 30.05 7.31 11.51
C HIS A 81 29.13 7.68 10.37
N ARG A 82 29.38 7.09 9.19
CA ARG A 82 28.46 7.20 8.07
C ARG A 82 27.28 6.26 8.31
N TYR A 83 26.08 6.80 8.21
CA TYR A 83 24.87 6.00 8.30
C TYR A 83 24.48 5.52 6.90
N ARG A 84 23.92 4.31 6.84
CA ARG A 84 23.51 3.69 5.59
C ARG A 84 21.99 3.77 5.50
N PHE A 85 21.51 4.48 4.47
CA PHE A 85 20.08 4.65 4.23
C PHE A 85 19.66 3.75 3.09
N ASN A 86 18.60 2.97 3.30
CA ASN A 86 17.87 2.34 2.21
C ASN A 86 16.61 3.16 2.04
N ILE A 87 16.48 3.82 0.90
CA ILE A 87 15.40 4.77 0.65
C ILE A 87 14.40 4.13 -0.29
N ILE A 88 13.14 4.05 0.15
CA ILE A 88 12.06 3.50 -0.66
C ILE A 88 11.12 4.64 -0.99
N ASP A 89 10.96 4.93 -2.28
CA ASP A 89 10.02 5.94 -2.76
C ASP A 89 8.69 5.25 -3.03
N THR A 90 7.60 5.87 -2.60
CA THR A 90 6.28 5.27 -2.72
C THR A 90 5.41 6.08 -3.69
N PRO A 91 4.48 5.42 -4.38
CA PRO A 91 3.58 6.15 -5.27
C PRO A 91 2.64 7.06 -4.48
N GLY A 92 2.30 8.20 -5.08
CA GLY A 92 1.43 9.18 -4.45
C GLY A 92 0.01 9.18 -4.99
N HIS A 93 -0.29 8.36 -5.99
CA HIS A 93 -1.61 8.39 -6.62
C HIS A 93 -2.59 7.44 -5.94
N VAL A 94 -3.85 7.82 -5.92
CA VAL A 94 -4.89 7.08 -5.21
C VAL A 94 -5.06 5.65 -5.73
N ASP A 95 -4.88 5.42 -7.03
CA ASP A 95 -5.01 4.07 -7.58
C ASP A 95 -3.91 3.13 -7.11
N PHE A 96 -2.87 3.66 -6.47
CA PHE A 96 -1.71 2.87 -6.06
C PHE A 96 -1.59 2.78 -4.53
N THR A 97 -2.72 2.84 -3.84
CA THR A 97 -2.75 2.72 -2.38
C THR A 97 -2.07 1.44 -1.91
N ILE A 98 -2.24 0.35 -2.66
CA ILE A 98 -1.64 -0.92 -2.30
C ILE A 98 -0.12 -0.89 -2.42
N GLU A 99 0.43 -0.13 -3.37
CA GLU A 99 1.88 0.03 -3.48
C GLU A 99 2.44 0.75 -2.25
N VAL A 100 1.71 1.75 -1.76
CA VAL A 100 2.09 2.45 -0.53
C VAL A 100 2.08 1.47 0.64
N GLU A 101 1.03 0.65 0.73
CA GLU A 101 0.91 -0.31 1.82
C GLU A 101 2.06 -1.33 1.77
N ARG A 102 2.40 -1.82 0.58
CA ARG A 102 3.52 -2.76 0.43
C ARG A 102 4.83 -2.13 0.94
N SER A 103 5.05 -0.88 0.57
CA SER A 103 6.27 -0.20 0.99
C SER A 103 6.30 0.01 2.50
N LEU A 104 5.19 0.46 3.07
CA LEU A 104 5.14 0.70 4.51
C LEU A 104 5.38 -0.57 5.32
N ARG A 105 5.02 -1.72 4.78
CA ARG A 105 5.20 -3.00 5.48
C ARG A 105 6.67 -3.30 5.77
N VAL A 106 7.58 -2.85 4.90
CA VAL A 106 9.00 -3.17 5.02
C VAL A 106 9.86 -2.00 5.53
N LEU A 107 9.24 -0.85 5.78
CA LEU A 107 9.96 0.31 6.32
C LEU A 107 10.13 0.20 7.83
N ASP A 108 11.23 0.76 8.32
CA ASP A 108 11.41 0.94 9.75
C ASP A 108 10.98 2.34 10.18
N GLY A 109 11.03 3.31 9.27
CA GLY A 109 10.59 4.66 9.53
C GLY A 109 10.16 5.34 8.26
N ALA A 110 9.42 6.44 8.38
CA ALA A 110 8.92 7.15 7.21
C ALA A 110 9.10 8.66 7.38
N VAL A 111 9.42 9.32 6.27
CA VAL A 111 9.35 10.77 6.17
C VAL A 111 8.08 11.10 5.40
N VAL A 112 7.13 11.73 6.07
CA VAL A 112 5.86 12.08 5.44
C VAL A 112 5.95 13.54 5.01
N VAL A 113 5.83 13.79 3.72
CA VAL A 113 6.00 15.11 3.14
C VAL A 113 4.63 15.76 2.98
N PHE A 114 4.48 16.96 3.54
CA PHE A 114 3.28 17.78 3.41
C PHE A 114 3.63 19.04 2.64
N SER A 115 2.63 19.61 1.96
CA SER A 115 2.81 20.92 1.35
C SER A 115 2.49 21.99 2.39
N GLY A 116 3.40 22.96 2.55
CA GLY A 116 3.18 24.05 3.47
C GLY A 116 1.98 24.90 3.10
N ALA A 117 1.65 24.96 1.82
CA ALA A 117 0.50 25.73 1.34
C ALA A 117 -0.79 24.92 1.42
N ASP A 118 -0.74 23.66 0.97
CA ASP A 118 -1.96 22.84 0.89
C ASP A 118 -2.32 22.14 2.21
N GLY A 119 -1.34 21.91 3.05
CA GLY A 119 -1.57 21.28 4.35
C GLY A 119 -1.85 19.79 4.25
N VAL A 120 -2.59 19.30 5.24
CA VAL A 120 -2.97 17.88 5.29
C VAL A 120 -4.10 17.67 4.29
N GLU A 121 -3.90 16.76 3.35
CA GLU A 121 -4.87 16.45 2.32
C GLU A 121 -5.47 15.06 2.53
N PRO A 122 -6.56 14.74 1.83
CA PRO A 122 -7.20 13.42 2.00
C PRO A 122 -6.25 12.25 1.79
N GLN A 123 -5.35 12.34 0.80
CA GLN A 123 -4.38 11.28 0.57
C GLN A 123 -3.41 11.15 1.73
N SER A 124 -3.09 12.28 2.40
CA SER A 124 -2.26 12.24 3.61
C SER A 124 -2.91 11.40 4.69
N GLU A 125 -4.23 11.53 4.85
CA GLU A 125 -4.95 10.76 5.85
C GLU A 125 -4.89 9.27 5.57
N THR A 126 -5.03 8.88 4.31
CA THR A 126 -4.97 7.48 3.92
C THR A 126 -3.60 6.87 4.21
N VAL A 127 -2.55 7.57 3.80
CA VAL A 127 -1.18 7.11 4.04
C VAL A 127 -0.90 7.03 5.55
N TRP A 128 -1.40 8.00 6.29
CA TRP A 128 -1.18 8.04 7.74
C TRP A 128 -1.84 6.85 8.44
N ARG A 129 -3.06 6.50 8.03
CA ARG A 129 -3.74 5.32 8.59
C ARG A 129 -2.97 4.04 8.31
N GLN A 130 -2.41 3.93 7.11
CA GLN A 130 -1.61 2.76 6.76
C GLN A 130 -0.34 2.70 7.60
N ALA A 131 0.29 3.83 7.84
CA ALA A 131 1.47 3.88 8.70
C ALA A 131 1.12 3.48 10.15
N ASN A 132 -0.06 3.89 10.62
CA ASN A 132 -0.55 3.45 11.94
C ASN A 132 -0.71 1.94 11.98
N LYS A 133 -1.26 1.35 10.92
CA LYS A 133 -1.50 -0.09 10.87
C LYS A 133 -0.21 -0.88 11.07
N TYR A 134 0.90 -0.41 10.51
CA TYR A 134 2.19 -1.10 10.59
C TYR A 134 3.11 -0.52 11.66
N HIS A 135 2.60 0.41 12.48
CA HIS A 135 3.34 1.00 13.61
C HIS A 135 4.67 1.63 13.18
N VAL A 136 4.64 2.34 12.05
CA VAL A 136 5.84 2.94 11.48
C VAL A 136 6.12 4.28 12.15
N PRO A 137 7.26 4.45 12.83
CA PRO A 137 7.63 5.79 13.33
C PRO A 137 7.82 6.78 12.21
N ARG A 138 7.50 8.04 12.45
CA ARG A 138 7.43 9.04 11.39
C ARG A 138 8.09 10.35 11.76
N LEU A 139 8.61 11.02 10.71
CA LEU A 139 8.91 12.45 10.73
C LEU A 139 7.92 13.14 9.81
N ALA A 140 7.53 14.36 10.15
CA ALA A 140 6.74 15.19 9.26
C ALA A 140 7.68 16.23 8.66
N TYR A 141 7.68 16.34 7.32
CA TYR A 141 8.48 17.33 6.60
C TYR A 141 7.52 18.24 5.85
N VAL A 142 7.42 19.49 6.28
CA VAL A 142 6.55 20.46 5.64
C VAL A 142 7.36 21.16 4.57
N ASN A 143 7.12 20.76 3.34
CA ASN A 143 7.84 21.18 2.15
C ASN A 143 7.12 22.36 1.49
N LYS A 144 7.77 22.95 0.50
CA LYS A 144 7.18 24.01 -0.31
C LYS A 144 6.86 25.26 0.51
N MET A 145 7.73 25.56 1.48
CA MET A 145 7.55 26.77 2.29
C MET A 145 7.73 28.05 1.48
N ASP A 146 8.29 27.94 0.27
CA ASP A 146 8.42 29.06 -0.65
C ASP A 146 7.14 29.36 -1.42
N ARG A 147 6.13 28.49 -1.36
CA ARG A 147 4.87 28.66 -2.09
C ARG A 147 3.96 29.66 -1.40
N GLN A 148 3.14 30.34 -2.20
CA GLN A 148 2.16 31.28 -1.66
C GLN A 148 1.16 30.54 -0.79
N GLY A 149 0.88 31.07 0.39
CA GLY A 149 -0.01 30.45 1.35
C GLY A 149 0.67 29.51 2.32
N ALA A 150 1.99 29.33 2.22
CA ALA A 150 2.70 28.40 3.09
C ALA A 150 2.71 28.89 4.53
N ASP A 151 2.43 27.96 5.47
CA ASP A 151 2.39 28.30 6.90
C ASP A 151 2.69 27.00 7.69
N PHE A 152 3.90 26.93 8.22
CA PHE A 152 4.36 25.71 8.91
C PHE A 152 3.49 25.36 10.11
N LEU A 153 3.25 26.34 10.99
CA LEU A 153 2.51 26.06 12.22
C LEU A 153 1.05 25.70 11.96
N ARG A 154 0.48 26.22 10.87
CA ARG A 154 -0.88 25.81 10.47
C ARG A 154 -0.89 24.32 10.09
N VAL A 155 0.11 23.88 9.33
CA VAL A 155 0.17 22.45 8.95
C VAL A 155 0.39 21.58 10.17
N VAL A 156 1.24 22.01 11.10
CA VAL A 156 1.45 21.29 12.35
C VAL A 156 0.13 21.13 13.11
N ALA A 157 -0.67 22.19 13.18
CA ALA A 157 -1.97 22.12 13.85
C ALA A 157 -2.92 21.14 13.14
N GLN A 158 -2.87 21.11 11.80
CA GLN A 158 -3.70 20.18 11.03
C GLN A 158 -3.30 18.72 11.28
N ILE A 159 -2.00 18.46 11.44
CA ILE A 159 -1.55 17.10 11.75
C ILE A 159 -2.18 16.64 13.06
N LYS A 160 -2.19 17.51 14.06
CA LYS A 160 -2.79 17.16 15.35
C LYS A 160 -4.29 16.92 15.23
N LEU A 161 -5.00 17.82 14.55
CA LEU A 161 -6.46 17.76 14.47
C LEU A 161 -6.96 16.65 13.53
N ARG A 162 -6.33 16.51 12.37
CA ARG A 162 -6.86 15.61 11.35
C ARG A 162 -6.24 14.23 11.36
N LEU A 163 -4.98 14.11 11.80
CA LEU A 163 -4.30 12.82 11.80
C LEU A 163 -4.21 12.19 13.18
N GLY A 164 -4.56 12.94 14.23
CA GLY A 164 -4.68 12.39 15.57
C GLY A 164 -3.38 12.06 16.24
N HIS A 165 -2.26 12.64 15.78
CA HIS A 165 -0.96 12.44 16.40
C HIS A 165 -0.45 13.74 16.99
N VAL A 166 0.53 13.63 17.87
CA VAL A 166 1.12 14.78 18.52
C VAL A 166 2.35 15.24 17.74
N PRO A 167 2.25 16.28 16.92
CA PRO A 167 3.43 16.79 16.23
C PRO A 167 4.26 17.65 17.17
N VAL A 168 5.58 17.51 17.09
CA VAL A 168 6.50 18.28 17.91
C VAL A 168 7.45 19.01 16.97
N PRO A 169 7.23 20.30 16.72
CA PRO A 169 8.18 21.05 15.89
C PRO A 169 9.57 21.06 16.54
N ILE A 170 10.58 20.71 15.76
CA ILE A 170 11.98 20.86 16.18
C ILE A 170 12.65 21.97 15.39
N GLN A 171 11.90 22.61 14.52
CA GLN A 171 12.34 23.77 13.73
C GLN A 171 11.18 24.75 13.63
N LEU A 172 11.49 25.99 13.34
CA LEU A 172 10.51 26.99 12.94
C LEU A 172 10.97 27.65 11.66
N ALA A 173 10.04 28.21 10.89
CA ALA A 173 10.36 28.87 9.65
C ALA A 173 10.88 30.27 9.88
N ILE A 174 11.87 30.69 9.10
CA ILE A 174 12.28 32.10 9.00
C ILE A 174 11.69 32.60 7.70
N GLY A 175 10.60 33.39 7.82
CA GLY A 175 9.87 33.84 6.67
C GLY A 175 8.99 32.76 6.08
N ALA A 176 8.26 33.13 5.05
CA ALA A 176 7.37 32.23 4.34
C ALA A 176 7.16 32.77 2.95
N GLU A 177 6.68 31.93 2.04
CA GLU A 177 6.39 32.30 0.66
C GLU A 177 7.68 32.82 0.01
N GLU A 178 7.62 33.96 -0.70
CA GLU A 178 8.81 34.47 -1.36
C GLU A 178 9.89 34.92 -0.39
N ASN A 179 9.54 35.15 0.87
CA ASN A 179 10.47 35.58 1.90
C ASN A 179 11.05 34.43 2.72
N PHE A 180 10.72 33.21 2.38
CA PHE A 180 11.25 32.05 3.11
C PHE A 180 12.78 32.01 2.95
N SER A 181 13.50 32.10 4.05
CA SER A 181 14.95 32.23 4.00
C SER A 181 15.71 31.16 4.77
N GLY A 182 15.07 30.45 5.67
CA GLY A 182 15.75 29.42 6.42
C GLY A 182 14.93 28.88 7.57
N GLN A 183 15.59 28.26 8.52
CA GLN A 183 14.93 27.61 9.66
C GLN A 183 15.59 28.05 10.96
N ILE A 184 14.80 28.02 12.03
CA ILE A 184 15.33 28.08 13.38
C ILE A 184 15.44 26.65 13.89
N ASP A 185 16.64 26.25 14.30
CA ASP A 185 16.84 24.93 14.92
C ASP A 185 16.52 25.10 16.41
N LEU A 186 15.39 24.56 16.85
CA LEU A 186 14.94 24.71 18.24
C LEU A 186 15.81 23.92 19.23
N VAL A 187 16.48 22.87 18.77
CA VAL A 187 17.35 22.10 19.66
C VAL A 187 18.60 22.91 20.02
N LYS A 188 19.20 23.56 19.03
CA LYS A 188 20.40 24.37 19.24
C LYS A 188 20.09 25.83 19.56
N MET A 189 18.90 26.27 19.24
CA MET A 189 18.50 27.70 19.34
C MET A 189 19.39 28.59 18.47
N LYS A 190 19.48 28.23 17.20
CA LYS A 190 20.23 28.99 16.19
C LYS A 190 19.41 29.12 14.93
N ALA A 191 19.61 30.22 14.21
CA ALA A 191 19.04 30.42 12.90
C ALA A 191 19.95 29.81 11.84
N ILE A 192 19.37 29.16 10.86
CA ILE A 192 20.10 28.46 9.81
C ILE A 192 19.72 29.06 8.46
N TYR A 193 20.72 29.50 7.72
CA TYR A 193 20.55 30.07 6.38
C TYR A 193 21.41 29.28 5.40
N TRP A 194 20.80 28.85 4.31
CA TRP A 194 21.45 27.95 3.35
C TRP A 194 22.27 28.73 2.34
N ASN A 195 23.42 28.16 1.93
CA ASN A 195 24.29 28.77 0.96
C ASN A 195 23.88 28.42 -0.45
N ASP A 196 23.67 29.43 -1.30
CA ASP A 196 23.30 29.19 -2.70
C ASP A 196 24.48 28.70 -3.53
N ASP A 197 25.72 29.05 -3.14
CA ASP A 197 26.92 28.73 -3.90
C ASP A 197 27.05 27.21 -4.11
N ASP A 198 26.67 26.42 -3.14
CA ASP A 198 26.76 24.95 -3.22
C ASP A 198 25.40 24.30 -3.27
N GLN A 199 24.40 25.01 -3.73
CA GLN A 199 23.05 24.52 -3.93
C GLN A 199 22.42 23.98 -2.64
N GLY A 200 22.69 24.63 -1.51
CA GLY A 200 22.11 24.27 -0.23
C GLY A 200 22.78 23.09 0.45
N THR A 201 23.97 22.70 0.01
CA THR A 201 24.72 21.63 0.68
C THR A 201 25.19 22.06 2.06
N SER A 202 25.55 23.32 2.21
CA SER A 202 26.03 23.86 3.48
C SER A 202 25.19 25.06 3.90
N TYR A 203 25.35 25.45 5.16
CA TYR A 203 24.60 26.57 5.73
C TYR A 203 25.48 27.31 6.72
N ARG A 204 25.04 28.53 7.07
CA ARG A 204 25.65 29.30 8.14
C ARG A 204 24.69 29.39 9.31
N GLU A 205 25.20 29.36 10.52
CA GLU A 205 24.43 29.55 11.74
C GLU A 205 24.57 30.98 12.19
N GLU A 206 23.45 31.57 12.62
CA GLU A 206 23.38 32.93 13.14
C GLU A 206 22.48 32.98 14.35
N GLU A 207 22.53 34.09 15.05
CA GLU A 207 21.58 34.30 16.17
C GLU A 207 20.16 34.42 15.62
N ILE A 208 19.21 33.93 16.40
CA ILE A 208 17.80 33.99 16.01
C ILE A 208 17.38 35.46 15.83
N PRO A 209 16.71 35.81 14.73
CA PRO A 209 16.21 37.17 14.57
C PRO A 209 15.38 37.62 15.77
N ALA A 210 15.56 38.85 16.18
CA ALA A 210 14.91 39.36 17.40
C ALA A 210 13.40 39.20 17.36
N GLU A 211 12.79 39.40 16.20
CA GLU A 211 11.33 39.33 16.06
C GLU A 211 10.80 37.91 16.18
N LEU A 212 11.66 36.90 16.06
CA LEU A 212 11.25 35.50 16.19
C LEU A 212 11.67 34.87 17.49
N ARG A 213 12.41 35.61 18.33
CA ARG A 213 12.98 35.05 19.56
C ARG A 213 11.92 34.54 20.52
N ALA A 214 10.85 35.32 20.73
CA ALA A 214 9.80 34.94 21.65
C ALA A 214 9.08 33.67 21.17
N LEU A 215 8.79 33.60 19.87
CA LEU A 215 8.14 32.41 19.28
C LEU A 215 9.06 31.19 19.42
N ALA A 216 10.36 31.37 19.17
CA ALA A 216 11.31 30.28 19.29
C ALA A 216 11.38 29.76 20.71
N GLU A 217 11.38 30.65 21.71
CA GLU A 217 11.40 30.24 23.11
C GLU A 217 10.13 29.49 23.48
N GLU A 218 8.98 29.92 22.99
CA GLU A 218 7.71 29.26 23.24
C GLU A 218 7.74 27.80 22.70
N TRP A 219 8.17 27.65 21.46
CA TRP A 219 8.15 26.33 20.85
C TRP A 219 9.29 25.45 21.34
N ARG A 220 10.43 26.05 21.74
CA ARG A 220 11.46 25.26 22.42
C ARG A 220 10.95 24.69 23.72
N ALA A 221 10.21 25.50 24.50
CA ALA A 221 9.63 25.00 25.74
C ALA A 221 8.70 23.83 25.50
N HIS A 222 7.88 23.93 24.44
CA HIS A 222 6.98 22.86 24.04
C HIS A 222 7.77 21.58 23.69
N MET A 223 8.83 21.73 22.94
CA MET A 223 9.67 20.60 22.52
C MET A 223 10.38 19.96 23.72
N VAL A 224 10.92 20.76 24.62
CA VAL A 224 11.62 20.26 25.80
C VAL A 224 10.66 19.49 26.71
N GLU A 225 9.45 20.01 26.88
CA GLU A 225 8.43 19.31 27.67
C GLU A 225 8.09 17.96 27.02
N ALA A 226 7.95 17.93 25.68
CA ALA A 226 7.69 16.67 24.99
C ALA A 226 8.81 15.66 25.19
N ALA A 227 10.06 16.12 25.16
CA ALA A 227 11.21 15.25 25.42
C ALA A 227 11.21 14.72 26.85
N ALA A 228 10.86 15.57 27.81
CA ALA A 228 10.86 15.19 29.22
C ALA A 228 9.83 14.11 29.52
N GLU A 229 8.75 14.06 28.77
CA GLU A 229 7.71 13.05 28.99
C GLU A 229 8.13 11.64 28.57
N ALA A 230 9.32 11.47 28.02
CA ALA A 230 9.78 10.17 27.56
C ALA A 230 10.00 9.18 28.71
N ASN A 231 10.54 9.65 29.84
CA ASN A 231 10.82 8.76 30.97
C ASN A 231 10.90 9.56 32.26
N ASP A 232 10.93 8.83 33.39
CA ASP A 232 10.92 9.45 34.70
C ASP A 232 12.17 10.26 35.01
N GLU A 233 13.32 9.82 34.52
CA GLU A 233 14.59 10.52 34.74
C GLU A 233 14.55 11.92 34.14
N LEU A 234 14.12 12.03 32.88
CA LEU A 234 14.03 13.32 32.23
C LEU A 234 12.93 14.18 32.82
N MET A 235 11.80 13.56 33.18
CA MET A 235 10.69 14.31 33.79
C MET A 235 11.09 14.89 35.12
N ASN A 236 11.79 14.12 35.98
CA ASN A 236 12.25 14.62 37.27
C ASN A 236 13.20 15.80 37.10
N LYS A 237 14.12 15.69 36.14
CA LYS A 237 15.07 16.78 35.86
C LYS A 237 14.34 18.03 35.41
N TYR A 238 13.36 17.85 34.52
CA TYR A 238 12.55 18.96 34.01
C TYR A 238 11.75 19.65 35.12
N LEU A 239 11.10 18.85 35.98
CA LEU A 239 10.27 19.41 37.05
C LEU A 239 11.10 20.13 38.14
N GLU A 240 12.34 19.72 38.30
CA GLU A 240 13.25 20.39 39.26
C GLU A 240 13.85 21.67 38.66
N GLY A 241 13.52 22.03 37.46
CA GLY A 241 14.00 23.23 36.80
C GLY A 241 15.38 23.12 36.21
N GLU A 242 15.93 21.92 36.11
CA GLU A 242 17.22 21.71 35.46
C GLU A 242 17.06 21.71 33.96
N GLU A 243 18.06 22.27 33.30
CA GLU A 243 18.04 22.35 31.84
C GLU A 243 18.44 21.01 31.24
N LEU A 244 17.66 20.52 30.27
CA LEU A 244 18.01 19.32 29.56
C LEU A 244 19.08 19.63 28.51
N SER A 245 20.08 18.78 28.39
CA SER A 245 21.11 18.94 27.38
C SER A 245 20.55 18.62 25.99
N ILE A 246 21.30 19.01 24.96
CA ILE A 246 20.94 18.68 23.58
C ILE A 246 20.78 17.17 23.43
N GLU A 247 21.71 16.40 23.97
CA GLU A 247 21.67 14.95 23.89
C GLU A 247 20.44 14.39 24.61
N GLU A 248 20.08 14.96 25.75
CA GLU A 248 18.87 14.51 26.49
C GLU A 248 17.60 14.84 25.73
N ILE A 249 17.54 16.02 25.12
CA ILE A 249 16.38 16.40 24.32
C ILE A 249 16.22 15.43 23.15
N LYS A 250 17.30 15.17 22.43
CA LYS A 250 17.24 14.26 21.30
C LYS A 250 16.88 12.84 21.72
N ALA A 251 17.46 12.38 22.85
CA ALA A 251 17.17 11.03 23.33
C ALA A 251 15.69 10.88 23.72
N GLY A 252 15.13 11.87 24.39
CA GLY A 252 13.73 11.84 24.79
C GLY A 252 12.79 11.88 23.59
N LEU A 253 13.06 12.76 22.66
CA LEU A 253 12.25 12.84 21.45
C LEU A 253 12.34 11.55 20.64
N ARG A 254 13.54 10.97 20.54
CA ARG A 254 13.73 9.71 19.84
C ARG A 254 12.92 8.60 20.47
N GLN A 255 13.01 8.48 21.79
CA GLN A 255 12.28 7.42 22.52
C GLN A 255 10.79 7.49 22.23
N ARG A 256 10.21 8.69 22.25
CA ARG A 256 8.79 8.86 22.01
C ARG A 256 8.41 8.68 20.54
N THR A 257 9.31 9.05 19.62
CA THR A 257 9.09 8.84 18.18
C THR A 257 9.07 7.35 17.85
N LEU A 258 10.02 6.60 18.41
CA LEU A 258 10.07 5.15 18.18
C LEU A 258 8.86 4.44 18.78
N ALA A 259 8.30 5.00 19.84
CA ALA A 259 7.09 4.45 20.48
C ALA A 259 5.80 4.93 19.79
N ASN A 260 5.91 5.72 18.74
CA ASN A 260 4.76 6.28 18.02
C ASN A 260 3.89 7.19 18.86
N GLN A 261 4.50 7.86 19.83
CA GLN A 261 3.78 8.82 20.69
C GLN A 261 3.83 10.23 20.15
N ILE A 262 4.88 10.59 19.41
CA ILE A 262 5.02 11.91 18.81
C ILE A 262 5.57 11.78 17.40
N VAL A 263 5.47 12.87 16.64
CA VAL A 263 6.02 12.99 15.31
C VAL A 263 6.84 14.27 15.25
N PRO A 264 8.17 14.20 15.22
CA PRO A 264 8.96 15.42 15.05
C PRO A 264 8.65 16.08 13.70
N ALA A 265 8.54 17.40 13.71
CA ALA A 265 8.18 18.14 12.50
C ALA A 265 9.32 19.07 12.09
N VAL A 266 9.69 18.99 10.82
CA VAL A 266 10.70 19.84 10.21
C VAL A 266 10.11 20.50 8.97
N LEU A 267 10.84 21.44 8.38
CA LEU A 267 10.30 22.21 7.27
C LEU A 267 11.39 22.56 6.27
N GLY A 268 10.97 23.04 5.10
CA GLY A 268 11.91 23.49 4.12
C GLY A 268 11.26 23.70 2.75
N SER A 269 12.13 23.90 1.78
CA SER A 269 11.74 23.92 0.38
C SER A 269 12.77 23.12 -0.41
N SER A 270 12.37 21.93 -0.82
CA SER A 270 13.26 21.08 -1.58
C SER A 270 13.64 21.73 -2.91
N PHE A 271 12.67 22.36 -3.56
CA PHE A 271 12.91 23.02 -4.84
C PHE A 271 13.92 24.16 -4.70
N LYS A 272 13.83 24.93 -3.62
CA LYS A 272 14.72 26.07 -3.40
C LYS A 272 16.00 25.70 -2.65
N ASN A 273 16.21 24.40 -2.41
CA ASN A 273 17.44 23.90 -1.78
C ASN A 273 17.62 24.42 -0.36
N LYS A 274 16.54 24.43 0.42
CA LYS A 274 16.58 24.91 1.80
C LYS A 274 15.97 23.87 2.72
N GLY A 275 16.81 23.05 3.35
CA GLY A 275 16.40 22.25 4.47
C GLY A 275 16.52 20.73 4.35
N VAL A 276 16.74 20.17 3.18
CA VAL A 276 16.79 18.71 3.04
C VAL A 276 17.92 18.07 3.85
N PRO A 277 19.13 18.63 3.89
CA PRO A 277 20.16 18.01 4.75
C PRO A 277 19.75 17.89 6.20
N LEU A 278 18.94 18.81 6.72
CA LEU A 278 18.46 18.70 8.10
C LEU A 278 17.39 17.61 8.24
N VAL A 279 16.64 17.31 7.19
CA VAL A 279 15.72 16.16 7.20
C VAL A 279 16.53 14.88 7.34
N LEU A 280 17.65 14.77 6.63
CA LEU A 280 18.50 13.59 6.74
C LEU A 280 19.11 13.47 8.14
N ASP A 281 19.51 14.60 8.72
CA ASP A 281 19.99 14.58 10.11
C ASP A 281 18.89 14.09 11.06
N ALA A 282 17.66 14.54 10.86
CA ALA A 282 16.53 14.14 11.70
C ALA A 282 16.23 12.65 11.55
N VAL A 283 16.41 12.08 10.37
CA VAL A 283 16.24 10.64 10.19
C VAL A 283 17.21 9.90 11.10
N ILE A 284 18.45 10.33 11.15
CA ILE A 284 19.44 9.69 12.02
C ILE A 284 19.08 9.89 13.49
N ASP A 285 18.68 11.11 13.85
CA ASP A 285 18.41 11.43 15.27
C ASP A 285 17.14 10.77 15.80
N TYR A 286 16.11 10.57 14.97
CA TYR A 286 14.79 10.24 15.51
C TYR A 286 14.14 8.98 14.93
N LEU A 287 14.62 8.44 13.82
CA LEU A 287 14.02 7.25 13.25
C LEU A 287 14.86 6.01 13.58
N PRO A 288 14.24 4.82 13.60
CA PRO A 288 14.91 3.66 14.16
C PRO A 288 15.84 2.95 13.19
N ALA A 289 16.83 2.28 13.76
CA ALA A 289 17.60 1.24 13.10
C ALA A 289 16.79 -0.06 13.06
N PRO A 290 17.13 -1.00 12.18
CA PRO A 290 16.41 -2.30 12.18
C PRO A 290 16.48 -3.04 13.50
N SER A 291 17.53 -2.83 14.28
CA SER A 291 17.66 -3.49 15.58
C SER A 291 16.75 -2.90 16.66
N GLU A 292 16.16 -1.74 16.40
CA GLU A 292 15.32 -1.05 17.38
C GLU A 292 13.82 -1.30 17.17
N ILE A 293 13.45 -1.97 16.09
CA ILE A 293 12.04 -2.29 15.86
C ILE A 293 11.71 -3.65 16.48
N PRO A 294 10.44 -3.91 16.80
CA PRO A 294 10.06 -5.22 17.35
C PRO A 294 10.40 -6.35 16.38
N ALA A 295 10.64 -7.53 16.94
CA ALA A 295 10.88 -8.73 16.14
C ALA A 295 9.69 -8.94 15.21
N ILE A 296 9.98 -9.36 13.97
CA ILE A 296 8.89 -9.62 13.03
C ILE A 296 8.23 -10.95 13.40
N ARG A 297 6.92 -10.98 13.33
CA ARG A 297 6.14 -12.15 13.65
C ARG A 297 5.76 -12.92 12.40
N GLY A 298 5.62 -14.23 12.57
CA GLY A 298 5.17 -15.07 11.49
C GLY A 298 4.50 -16.32 12.04
N THR A 299 4.10 -17.19 11.13
CA THR A 299 3.42 -18.44 11.48
C THR A 299 4.13 -19.61 10.83
N ASP A 300 3.88 -20.81 11.40
CA ASP A 300 4.37 -22.04 10.82
C ASP A 300 3.60 -22.31 9.52
N PRO A 301 4.29 -22.67 8.41
CA PRO A 301 3.57 -22.94 7.16
C PRO A 301 2.51 -24.04 7.26
N ASP A 302 2.69 -24.97 8.18
CA ASP A 302 1.76 -26.09 8.35
C ASP A 302 0.70 -25.86 9.41
N ASP A 303 0.84 -24.81 10.23
CA ASP A 303 -0.08 -24.55 11.35
C ASP A 303 -0.15 -23.03 11.60
N GLU A 304 -1.21 -22.40 11.12
CA GLU A 304 -1.38 -20.97 11.23
C GLU A 304 -1.52 -20.49 12.68
N GLU A 305 -1.87 -21.39 13.59
CA GLU A 305 -2.02 -21.01 14.99
C GLU A 305 -0.70 -21.06 15.74
N ARG A 306 0.34 -21.63 15.14
CA ARG A 306 1.65 -21.69 15.76
C ARG A 306 2.48 -20.49 15.30
N HIS A 307 2.72 -19.57 16.22
CA HIS A 307 3.42 -18.32 15.93
C HIS A 307 4.90 -18.42 16.26
N ASP A 308 5.69 -17.66 15.56
CA ASP A 308 7.13 -17.60 15.77
C ASP A 308 7.59 -16.17 15.51
N GLU A 309 8.82 -15.86 15.90
CA GLU A 309 9.40 -14.53 15.76
C GLU A 309 10.79 -14.63 15.15
N ARG A 310 11.19 -13.56 14.47
CA ARG A 310 12.57 -13.41 13.98
C ARG A 310 13.08 -12.03 14.38
N HIS A 311 14.28 -11.99 14.91
CA HIS A 311 14.95 -10.77 15.32
C HIS A 311 15.95 -10.34 14.25
N ALA A 312 16.33 -9.06 14.27
CA ALA A 312 17.31 -8.52 13.35
C ALA A 312 18.73 -8.93 13.80
N ASP A 313 19.03 -10.19 13.63
CA ASP A 313 20.25 -10.84 14.15
C ASP A 313 20.79 -11.76 13.06
N ASP A 314 22.05 -11.55 12.69
CA ASP A 314 22.68 -12.36 11.64
C ASP A 314 22.75 -13.84 12.02
N ASP A 315 22.73 -14.16 13.30
CA ASP A 315 22.85 -15.55 13.76
C ASP A 315 21.54 -16.30 13.79
N GLU A 316 20.41 -15.62 13.58
CA GLU A 316 19.11 -16.29 13.52
C GLU A 316 18.90 -16.92 12.15
N PRO A 317 17.95 -17.86 12.05
CA PRO A 317 17.64 -18.43 10.72
C PRO A 317 17.19 -17.35 9.74
N PHE A 318 17.62 -17.49 8.49
CA PHE A 318 17.31 -16.52 7.44
C PHE A 318 15.80 -16.38 7.24
N SER A 319 15.33 -15.16 7.12
CA SER A 319 13.98 -14.86 6.68
C SER A 319 13.95 -13.51 5.98
N ALA A 320 13.14 -13.42 4.94
CA ALA A 320 13.02 -12.21 4.14
C ALA A 320 11.62 -12.14 3.52
N LEU A 321 11.19 -10.93 3.25
CA LEU A 321 9.90 -10.68 2.59
C LEU A 321 10.15 -10.10 1.22
N ALA A 322 9.59 -10.75 0.18
CA ALA A 322 9.64 -10.23 -1.18
C ALA A 322 8.53 -9.17 -1.30
N PHE A 323 8.92 -7.90 -1.37
CA PHE A 323 7.93 -6.83 -1.33
C PHE A 323 7.72 -6.15 -2.67
N LYS A 324 8.55 -6.44 -3.66
CA LYS A 324 8.37 -5.88 -4.98
C LYS A 324 9.05 -6.76 -6.02
N ILE A 325 8.35 -7.01 -7.12
CA ILE A 325 8.90 -7.72 -8.28
C ILE A 325 8.92 -6.73 -9.44
N ALA A 326 10.04 -6.68 -10.15
CA ALA A 326 10.17 -5.80 -11.31
C ALA A 326 10.85 -6.56 -12.44
N THR A 327 10.54 -6.19 -13.67
CA THR A 327 11.18 -6.77 -14.84
C THR A 327 12.19 -5.78 -15.39
N ASP A 328 13.42 -6.24 -15.55
CA ASP A 328 14.51 -5.44 -16.08
C ASP A 328 14.86 -5.98 -17.45
N PRO A 329 15.00 -5.12 -18.49
CA PRO A 329 15.28 -5.63 -19.84
C PRO A 329 16.63 -6.31 -19.98
N PHE A 330 17.57 -6.08 -19.05
CA PHE A 330 18.92 -6.64 -19.17
C PHE A 330 19.14 -7.88 -18.33
N VAL A 331 18.56 -7.93 -17.11
CA VAL A 331 18.82 -9.04 -16.19
C VAL A 331 17.59 -9.90 -15.93
N GLY A 332 16.43 -9.53 -16.43
CA GLY A 332 15.21 -10.28 -16.24
C GLY A 332 14.47 -9.87 -14.97
N THR A 333 13.96 -10.84 -14.23
CA THR A 333 13.15 -10.56 -13.05
C THR A 333 14.03 -10.16 -11.88
N LEU A 334 13.66 -9.02 -11.25
CA LEU A 334 14.27 -8.55 -10.00
C LEU A 334 13.26 -8.74 -8.88
N THR A 335 13.64 -9.45 -7.83
CA THR A 335 12.82 -9.62 -6.63
C THR A 335 13.45 -8.81 -5.51
N PHE A 336 12.80 -7.72 -5.11
CA PHE A 336 13.28 -6.88 -4.02
C PHE A 336 12.84 -7.52 -2.70
N ALA A 337 13.81 -7.82 -1.85
CA ALA A 337 13.57 -8.50 -0.59
C ALA A 337 14.15 -7.72 0.58
N ARG A 338 13.34 -7.58 1.65
CA ARG A 338 13.83 -7.07 2.93
C ARG A 338 14.19 -8.27 3.80
N VAL A 339 15.44 -8.32 4.22
CA VAL A 339 15.92 -9.40 5.09
C VAL A 339 15.63 -9.02 6.54
N TYR A 340 14.90 -9.88 7.24
CA TYR A 340 14.54 -9.64 8.64
C TYR A 340 15.45 -10.36 9.63
N SER A 341 16.05 -11.48 9.23
CA SER A 341 16.94 -12.23 10.09
C SER A 341 17.92 -13.03 9.26
N GLY A 342 19.06 -13.33 9.85
CA GLY A 342 20.04 -14.20 9.23
C GLY A 342 20.85 -13.54 8.15
N VAL A 343 21.54 -14.38 7.36
CA VAL A 343 22.40 -13.94 6.26
C VAL A 343 22.06 -14.78 5.04
N LEU A 344 21.88 -14.11 3.90
CA LEU A 344 21.69 -14.77 2.62
C LEU A 344 22.92 -14.58 1.76
N THR A 345 23.48 -15.67 1.26
CA THR A 345 24.67 -15.65 0.43
C THR A 345 24.30 -16.08 -0.98
N SER A 346 24.90 -15.46 -1.98
CA SER A 346 24.72 -15.82 -3.38
C SER A 346 24.99 -17.31 -3.56
N GLY A 347 24.06 -18.02 -4.19
CA GLY A 347 24.12 -19.46 -4.39
C GLY A 347 23.36 -20.27 -3.36
N ASP A 348 22.85 -19.63 -2.30
CA ASP A 348 22.09 -20.34 -1.28
C ASP A 348 20.77 -20.87 -1.82
N ALA A 349 20.33 -22.01 -1.28
CA ALA A 349 18.99 -22.52 -1.49
C ALA A 349 18.08 -21.98 -0.39
N VAL A 350 16.91 -21.51 -0.76
CA VAL A 350 15.93 -20.98 0.20
C VAL A 350 14.57 -21.60 -0.06
N LEU A 351 13.70 -21.52 0.94
CA LEU A 351 12.32 -21.97 0.82
C LEU A 351 11.41 -20.79 0.62
N ASN A 352 10.58 -20.84 -0.43
CA ASN A 352 9.42 -19.96 -0.54
C ASN A 352 8.33 -20.62 0.27
N SER A 353 8.14 -20.18 1.51
CA SER A 353 7.27 -20.88 2.45
C SER A 353 5.80 -20.70 2.13
N VAL A 354 5.45 -19.63 1.43
CA VAL A 354 4.06 -19.40 1.03
C VAL A 354 3.63 -20.41 -0.04
N LYS A 355 4.52 -20.69 -1.00
CA LYS A 355 4.22 -21.62 -2.09
C LYS A 355 4.72 -23.03 -1.85
N GLY A 356 5.54 -23.22 -0.81
CA GLY A 356 6.10 -24.53 -0.51
C GLY A 356 7.14 -24.99 -1.50
N LYS A 357 7.83 -24.07 -2.16
CA LYS A 357 8.82 -24.40 -3.19
C LYS A 357 10.20 -23.94 -2.78
N LYS A 358 11.21 -24.76 -3.09
CA LYS A 358 12.60 -24.40 -2.89
C LYS A 358 13.12 -23.66 -4.11
N GLU A 359 13.94 -22.64 -3.87
CA GLU A 359 14.57 -21.88 -4.94
C GLU A 359 16.03 -21.64 -4.61
N ARG A 360 16.84 -21.49 -5.64
CA ARG A 360 18.24 -21.11 -5.47
C ARG A 360 18.42 -19.66 -5.84
N VAL A 361 19.06 -18.93 -4.94
CA VAL A 361 19.36 -17.51 -5.17
C VAL A 361 20.65 -17.44 -5.97
N GLY A 362 20.56 -16.90 -7.19
CA GLY A 362 21.74 -16.72 -8.02
C GLY A 362 22.47 -15.44 -7.67
N ARG A 363 22.33 -14.45 -8.54
CA ARG A 363 22.96 -13.15 -8.33
C ARG A 363 22.08 -12.27 -7.45
N MET A 364 22.75 -11.37 -6.70
CA MET A 364 22.07 -10.38 -5.90
C MET A 364 22.70 -9.03 -6.19
N VAL A 365 21.88 -7.98 -6.22
CA VAL A 365 22.37 -6.63 -6.46
C VAL A 365 21.75 -5.66 -5.46
N GLN A 366 22.45 -4.55 -5.25
CA GLN A 366 21.89 -3.40 -4.55
C GLN A 366 21.73 -2.28 -5.55
N MET A 367 20.61 -1.57 -5.47
CA MET A 367 20.27 -0.56 -6.44
C MET A 367 20.68 0.81 -5.95
N HIS A 368 21.40 1.55 -6.78
CA HIS A 368 21.67 2.97 -6.60
C HIS A 368 20.95 3.69 -7.73
N ALA A 369 19.67 3.99 -7.51
CA ALA A 369 18.82 4.53 -8.57
C ALA A 369 18.76 3.53 -9.73
N ASN A 370 19.37 3.84 -10.87
CA ASN A 370 19.36 2.95 -12.02
C ASN A 370 20.62 2.11 -12.15
N GLN A 371 21.56 2.27 -11.23
CA GLN A 371 22.79 1.48 -11.26
C GLN A 371 22.66 0.29 -10.32
N ARG A 372 23.31 -0.81 -10.71
CA ARG A 372 23.26 -2.06 -9.94
C ARG A 372 24.66 -2.44 -9.52
N ASP A 373 24.84 -2.65 -8.21
CA ASP A 373 26.10 -3.16 -7.65
C ASP A 373 25.88 -4.59 -7.22
N GLU A 374 26.66 -5.49 -7.80
CA GLU A 374 26.54 -6.91 -7.43
C GLU A 374 27.12 -7.14 -6.04
N ILE A 375 26.38 -7.91 -5.21
CA ILE A 375 26.80 -8.23 -3.85
C ILE A 375 26.80 -9.74 -3.66
N LYS A 376 27.62 -10.19 -2.72
CA LYS A 376 27.75 -11.64 -2.45
C LYS A 376 26.91 -12.09 -1.27
N GLU A 377 26.57 -11.18 -0.37
CA GLU A 377 25.71 -11.53 0.77
C GLU A 377 24.88 -10.33 1.18
N VAL A 378 23.74 -10.60 1.81
CA VAL A 378 22.88 -9.58 2.38
C VAL A 378 22.48 -10.06 3.78
N ARG A 379 22.43 -9.14 4.74
CA ARG A 379 22.28 -9.46 6.15
C ARG A 379 21.00 -8.88 6.71
N ALA A 380 20.65 -9.35 7.92
CA ALA A 380 19.46 -8.88 8.62
C ALA A 380 19.40 -7.36 8.66
N GLY A 381 18.23 -6.81 8.33
CA GLY A 381 17.99 -5.37 8.32
C GLY A 381 18.28 -4.70 6.98
N ASP A 382 18.73 -5.44 5.98
CA ASP A 382 19.10 -4.84 4.70
C ASP A 382 18.10 -5.22 3.60
N ILE A 383 18.23 -4.55 2.48
CA ILE A 383 17.36 -4.76 1.31
C ILE A 383 18.26 -5.08 0.13
N ALA A 384 17.86 -6.07 -0.65
CA ALA A 384 18.60 -6.44 -1.87
C ALA A 384 17.62 -6.86 -2.95
N ALA A 385 18.07 -6.79 -4.20
CA ALA A 385 17.32 -7.32 -5.32
C ALA A 385 17.93 -8.66 -5.72
N LEU A 386 17.10 -9.70 -5.78
CA LEU A 386 17.49 -11.05 -6.15
C LEU A 386 17.15 -11.24 -7.63
N ILE A 387 18.13 -11.70 -8.40
CA ILE A 387 17.97 -11.85 -9.85
C ILE A 387 17.58 -13.27 -10.17
N GLY A 388 16.57 -13.44 -11.01
CA GLY A 388 16.24 -14.74 -11.59
C GLY A 388 15.42 -15.66 -10.73
N MET A 389 14.76 -15.18 -9.70
CA MET A 389 13.83 -16.00 -8.93
C MET A 389 12.64 -16.35 -9.81
N LYS A 390 12.26 -17.64 -9.85
CA LYS A 390 11.32 -18.12 -10.85
C LYS A 390 9.85 -18.00 -10.43
N ASP A 391 9.55 -18.38 -9.19
CA ASP A 391 8.16 -18.53 -8.77
C ASP A 391 7.77 -17.57 -7.64
N VAL A 392 8.59 -16.57 -7.36
CA VAL A 392 8.31 -15.63 -6.26
C VAL A 392 7.36 -14.56 -6.74
N THR A 393 6.32 -14.28 -5.95
CA THR A 393 5.44 -13.15 -6.17
C THR A 393 5.49 -12.22 -4.96
N THR A 394 4.97 -11.01 -5.14
CA THR A 394 5.00 -10.02 -4.06
C THR A 394 4.24 -10.53 -2.85
N GLY A 395 4.84 -10.39 -1.68
CA GLY A 395 4.27 -10.86 -0.43
C GLY A 395 4.77 -12.23 -0.01
N ASP A 396 5.50 -12.93 -0.86
CA ASP A 396 6.05 -14.23 -0.50
C ASP A 396 7.17 -14.08 0.53
N THR A 397 7.32 -15.12 1.38
CA THR A 397 8.41 -15.20 2.34
C THR A 397 9.49 -16.13 1.80
N LEU A 398 10.73 -15.69 1.87
CA LEU A 398 11.89 -16.55 1.61
C LEU A 398 12.58 -16.81 2.94
N CYS A 399 12.89 -18.09 3.23
CA CYS A 399 13.42 -18.41 4.54
C CYS A 399 14.34 -19.63 4.46
N ALA A 400 15.00 -19.91 5.59
CA ALA A 400 15.84 -21.10 5.73
C ALA A 400 14.97 -22.35 5.61
N ILE A 401 15.46 -23.33 4.86
CA ILE A 401 14.68 -24.55 4.57
C ILE A 401 14.38 -25.32 5.85
N ASP A 402 15.34 -25.38 6.78
CA ASP A 402 15.19 -26.18 7.99
C ASP A 402 14.46 -25.42 9.12
N LYS A 403 14.17 -24.15 8.94
CA LYS A 403 13.43 -23.33 9.94
C LYS A 403 12.38 -22.51 9.22
N PRO A 404 11.35 -23.14 8.67
CA PRO A 404 10.38 -22.41 7.86
C PRO A 404 9.49 -21.50 8.68
N ILE A 405 9.15 -20.36 8.09
CA ILE A 405 8.24 -19.39 8.66
C ILE A 405 7.52 -18.67 7.52
N ILE A 406 6.27 -18.34 7.72
CA ILE A 406 5.57 -17.40 6.84
C ILE A 406 5.43 -16.11 7.61
N LEU A 407 6.09 -15.04 7.12
CA LEU A 407 6.00 -13.74 7.75
C LEU A 407 4.59 -13.18 7.53
N GLU A 408 4.24 -12.19 8.33
CA GLU A 408 2.89 -11.62 8.26
C GLU A 408 2.54 -11.29 6.81
N ARG A 409 1.41 -11.84 6.32
CA ARG A 409 1.01 -11.66 4.93
C ARG A 409 0.49 -10.26 4.71
N MET A 410 0.80 -9.72 3.53
CA MET A 410 0.18 -8.48 3.11
C MET A 410 -1.24 -8.78 2.63
N ASP A 411 -2.19 -7.95 3.05
CA ASP A 411 -3.57 -8.06 2.58
C ASP A 411 -3.72 -7.19 1.36
N PHE A 412 -4.01 -7.81 0.21
CA PHE A 412 -4.21 -7.08 -1.03
C PHE A 412 -5.71 -7.08 -1.34
N PRO A 413 -6.32 -5.91 -1.54
CA PRO A 413 -7.74 -5.90 -1.89
C PRO A 413 -7.98 -6.53 -3.26
N ASP A 414 -9.15 -7.12 -3.41
CA ASP A 414 -9.53 -7.66 -4.71
C ASP A 414 -9.71 -6.52 -5.71
N PRO A 415 -9.37 -6.73 -6.97
CA PRO A 415 -9.60 -5.71 -7.99
C PRO A 415 -11.09 -5.38 -8.10
N VAL A 416 -11.39 -4.14 -8.45
CA VAL A 416 -12.77 -3.65 -8.50
C VAL A 416 -13.23 -3.27 -9.91
N ILE A 417 -12.34 -3.26 -10.88
CA ILE A 417 -12.65 -2.86 -12.26
C ILE A 417 -11.96 -3.82 -13.23
N SER A 418 -12.63 -4.13 -14.34
CA SER A 418 -12.11 -5.05 -15.35
C SER A 418 -12.29 -4.47 -16.75
N VAL A 419 -11.36 -4.79 -17.65
CA VAL A 419 -11.52 -4.49 -19.07
C VAL A 419 -11.09 -5.69 -19.88
N ALA A 420 -11.69 -5.84 -21.08
CA ALA A 420 -11.23 -6.83 -22.03
C ALA A 420 -10.08 -6.24 -22.86
N VAL A 421 -9.06 -7.04 -23.11
CA VAL A 421 -7.95 -6.62 -23.98
C VAL A 421 -7.79 -7.62 -25.11
N GLU A 422 -7.52 -7.10 -26.30
CA GLU A 422 -7.25 -7.90 -27.47
C GLU A 422 -5.98 -7.39 -28.13
N PRO A 423 -5.09 -8.28 -28.56
CA PRO A 423 -3.93 -7.81 -29.32
C PRO A 423 -4.40 -7.28 -30.68
N LYS A 424 -3.71 -6.28 -31.19
CA LYS A 424 -4.09 -5.71 -32.50
C LYS A 424 -3.80 -6.66 -33.65
N THR A 425 -2.86 -7.58 -33.47
CA THR A 425 -2.54 -8.59 -34.47
C THR A 425 -2.49 -9.97 -33.84
N LYS A 426 -2.71 -11.01 -34.66
CA LYS A 426 -2.61 -12.38 -34.15
C LYS A 426 -1.19 -12.72 -33.68
N ALA A 427 -0.18 -12.13 -34.31
CA ALA A 427 1.21 -12.35 -33.92
C ALA A 427 1.49 -11.90 -32.50
N ASP A 428 0.73 -10.92 -32.03
CA ASP A 428 0.93 -10.39 -30.68
C ASP A 428 0.22 -11.18 -29.59
N GLN A 429 -0.57 -12.19 -29.94
CA GLN A 429 -1.34 -12.96 -28.94
C GLN A 429 -0.43 -13.61 -27.90
N GLU A 430 0.62 -14.28 -28.37
CA GLU A 430 1.56 -14.95 -27.47
C GLU A 430 2.37 -13.95 -26.67
N LYS A 431 2.80 -12.86 -27.31
CA LYS A 431 3.53 -11.79 -26.62
C LYS A 431 2.68 -11.16 -25.54
N MET A 432 1.38 -10.96 -25.82
CA MET A 432 0.48 -10.37 -24.85
C MET A 432 0.34 -11.27 -23.62
N GLY A 433 0.21 -12.58 -23.82
CA GLY A 433 0.12 -13.51 -22.70
C GLY A 433 1.35 -13.45 -21.82
N ILE A 434 2.53 -13.42 -22.42
CA ILE A 434 3.79 -13.34 -21.68
C ILE A 434 3.88 -12.02 -20.91
N ALA A 435 3.53 -10.92 -21.58
CA ALA A 435 3.59 -9.59 -20.95
C ALA A 435 2.65 -9.51 -19.73
N LEU A 436 1.41 -9.98 -19.91
CA LEU A 436 0.44 -9.93 -18.83
C LEU A 436 0.83 -10.82 -17.66
N SER A 437 1.42 -12.00 -17.93
CA SER A 437 1.92 -12.86 -16.87
C SER A 437 2.99 -12.16 -16.04
N LYS A 438 3.93 -11.50 -16.70
CA LYS A 438 5.01 -10.82 -15.98
C LYS A 438 4.47 -9.64 -15.17
N LEU A 439 3.53 -8.87 -15.73
CA LEU A 439 2.95 -7.76 -15.02
C LEU A 439 2.13 -8.21 -13.82
N ALA A 440 1.41 -9.32 -13.94
CA ALA A 440 0.67 -9.89 -12.82
C ALA A 440 1.60 -10.39 -11.72
N GLN A 441 2.77 -10.91 -12.09
CA GLN A 441 3.76 -11.33 -11.11
C GLN A 441 4.28 -10.14 -10.30
N GLU A 442 4.44 -8.98 -10.95
CA GLU A 442 4.92 -7.77 -10.29
C GLU A 442 3.90 -7.16 -9.36
N ASP A 443 2.61 -7.30 -9.66
CA ASP A 443 1.56 -6.54 -9.01
C ASP A 443 0.43 -7.46 -8.56
N PRO A 444 0.32 -7.77 -7.27
CA PRO A 444 -0.73 -8.68 -6.80
C PRO A 444 -2.14 -8.10 -6.85
N SER A 445 -2.29 -6.78 -7.06
CA SER A 445 -3.61 -6.17 -7.23
C SER A 445 -4.09 -6.20 -8.68
N PHE A 446 -3.26 -6.72 -9.58
CA PHE A 446 -3.59 -6.84 -11.00
C PHE A 446 -3.79 -8.32 -11.32
N ARG A 447 -4.89 -8.65 -11.96
CA ARG A 447 -5.20 -10.03 -12.31
C ARG A 447 -5.54 -10.18 -13.76
N VAL A 448 -5.26 -11.37 -14.28
CA VAL A 448 -5.51 -11.71 -15.70
C VAL A 448 -6.33 -12.99 -15.72
N LYS A 449 -7.36 -13.00 -16.56
CA LYS A 449 -8.23 -14.16 -16.71
C LYS A 449 -8.63 -14.31 -18.16
N THR A 450 -8.71 -15.53 -18.66
CA THR A 450 -9.26 -15.80 -19.98
C THR A 450 -10.70 -16.27 -19.83
N ASP A 451 -11.62 -15.59 -20.47
CA ASP A 451 -13.03 -15.97 -20.49
C ASP A 451 -13.20 -17.12 -21.46
N GLU A 452 -13.55 -18.29 -20.96
CA GLU A 452 -13.65 -19.49 -21.79
C GLU A 452 -14.79 -19.41 -22.81
N GLU A 453 -15.86 -18.70 -22.50
CA GLU A 453 -16.98 -18.59 -23.42
C GLU A 453 -16.70 -17.66 -24.58
N THR A 454 -16.06 -16.53 -24.33
CA THR A 454 -15.81 -15.52 -25.36
C THR A 454 -14.40 -15.56 -25.90
N ALA A 455 -13.50 -16.30 -25.26
CA ALA A 455 -12.07 -16.36 -25.57
C ALA A 455 -11.36 -15.01 -25.38
N GLN A 456 -11.99 -14.09 -24.66
CA GLN A 456 -11.40 -12.79 -24.38
C GLN A 456 -10.44 -12.86 -23.20
N THR A 457 -9.40 -12.06 -23.24
CA THR A 457 -8.53 -11.85 -22.11
C THR A 457 -9.06 -10.67 -21.30
N ILE A 458 -9.30 -10.91 -20.01
CA ILE A 458 -9.84 -9.87 -19.11
C ILE A 458 -8.74 -9.51 -18.13
N ILE A 459 -8.46 -8.20 -17.98
CA ILE A 459 -7.54 -7.72 -16.97
C ILE A 459 -8.34 -6.94 -15.93
N SER A 460 -7.93 -7.07 -14.67
CA SER A 460 -8.64 -6.47 -13.53
C SER A 460 -7.64 -5.71 -12.66
N GLY A 461 -8.08 -4.57 -12.13
CA GLY A 461 -7.22 -3.74 -11.31
C GLY A 461 -8.01 -2.83 -10.40
N MET A 462 -7.33 -1.86 -9.79
CA MET A 462 -7.88 -1.02 -8.75
C MET A 462 -8.48 0.29 -9.26
N GLY A 463 -8.34 0.60 -10.52
CA GLY A 463 -8.89 1.81 -11.09
C GLY A 463 -8.50 1.97 -12.54
N GLU A 464 -9.08 2.98 -13.18
CA GLU A 464 -8.83 3.22 -14.60
C GLU A 464 -7.38 3.55 -14.88
N LEU A 465 -6.76 4.39 -14.03
CA LEU A 465 -5.35 4.73 -14.22
C LEU A 465 -4.46 3.52 -14.08
N HIS A 466 -4.77 2.64 -13.12
CA HIS A 466 -4.00 1.42 -12.93
C HIS A 466 -3.98 0.59 -14.21
N LEU A 467 -5.15 0.38 -14.81
CA LEU A 467 -5.22 -0.42 -16.03
C LEU A 467 -4.63 0.29 -17.25
N ASP A 468 -4.77 1.61 -17.34
CA ASP A 468 -4.12 2.39 -18.39
C ASP A 468 -2.61 2.23 -18.36
N ILE A 469 -2.04 2.26 -17.16
CA ILE A 469 -0.60 2.12 -17.01
C ILE A 469 -0.14 0.72 -17.40
N ILE A 470 -0.92 -0.32 -17.03
CA ILE A 470 -0.60 -1.69 -17.42
C ILE A 470 -0.56 -1.81 -18.95
N VAL A 471 -1.56 -1.26 -19.63
CA VAL A 471 -1.63 -1.34 -21.10
C VAL A 471 -0.49 -0.56 -21.74
N ASP A 472 -0.17 0.61 -21.19
CA ASP A 472 0.95 1.41 -21.71
C ASP A 472 2.28 0.68 -21.50
N ARG A 473 2.44 -0.02 -20.38
CA ARG A 473 3.66 -0.80 -20.14
C ARG A 473 3.78 -1.97 -21.11
N MET A 474 2.65 -2.61 -21.45
CA MET A 474 2.69 -3.66 -22.48
C MET A 474 3.29 -3.12 -23.77
N ARG A 475 2.86 -1.92 -24.17
CA ARG A 475 3.35 -1.30 -25.41
C ARG A 475 4.83 -0.93 -25.30
N ARG A 476 5.21 -0.25 -24.24
CA ARG A 476 6.56 0.30 -24.12
C ARG A 476 7.62 -0.75 -23.75
N GLU A 477 7.28 -1.67 -22.87
CA GLU A 477 8.28 -2.62 -22.37
C GLU A 477 8.27 -3.94 -23.12
N PHE A 478 7.13 -4.35 -23.67
CA PHE A 478 6.99 -5.66 -24.31
C PHE A 478 6.67 -5.58 -25.79
N GLY A 479 6.46 -4.38 -26.31
CA GLY A 479 6.18 -4.20 -27.72
C GLY A 479 4.84 -4.74 -28.18
N VAL A 480 3.87 -4.78 -27.28
CA VAL A 480 2.53 -5.31 -27.59
C VAL A 480 1.52 -4.18 -27.59
N GLU A 481 0.84 -4.00 -28.73
CA GLU A 481 -0.28 -3.07 -28.81
C GLU A 481 -1.59 -3.83 -28.68
N ALA A 482 -2.51 -3.28 -27.91
CA ALA A 482 -3.77 -3.94 -27.61
C ALA A 482 -4.92 -2.95 -27.71
N ASN A 483 -6.08 -3.45 -28.10
CA ASN A 483 -7.34 -2.71 -28.04
C ASN A 483 -8.01 -3.00 -26.71
N ILE A 484 -8.58 -1.96 -26.11
CA ILE A 484 -9.17 -2.05 -24.78
C ILE A 484 -10.68 -1.84 -24.90
N GLY A 485 -11.45 -2.70 -24.25
CA GLY A 485 -12.90 -2.54 -24.16
C GLY A 485 -13.28 -1.55 -23.06
N LYS A 486 -14.58 -1.39 -22.87
CA LYS A 486 -15.11 -0.50 -21.84
C LYS A 486 -14.87 -1.10 -20.44
N PRO A 487 -14.58 -0.26 -19.45
CA PRO A 487 -14.44 -0.77 -18.08
C PRO A 487 -15.71 -1.43 -17.57
N GLN A 488 -15.54 -2.53 -16.85
CA GLN A 488 -16.64 -3.27 -16.24
C GLN A 488 -16.43 -3.33 -14.74
N VAL A 489 -17.50 -3.10 -13.99
CA VAL A 489 -17.44 -3.18 -12.54
C VAL A 489 -17.44 -4.65 -12.11
N ALA A 490 -16.63 -4.97 -11.11
CA ALA A 490 -16.60 -6.30 -10.53
C ALA A 490 -17.70 -6.41 -9.47
N TYR A 491 -18.91 -6.72 -9.92
CA TYR A 491 -20.03 -6.93 -9.00
C TYR A 491 -19.85 -8.22 -8.21
N ARG A 492 -20.60 -8.34 -7.12
CA ARG A 492 -20.68 -9.55 -6.30
C ARG A 492 -22.13 -9.85 -6.01
N GLU A 493 -22.37 -11.03 -5.48
CA GLU A 493 -23.72 -11.43 -5.06
C GLU A 493 -23.67 -11.84 -3.59
N THR A 494 -24.81 -11.77 -2.91
CA THR A 494 -24.94 -12.30 -1.55
C THR A 494 -26.40 -12.66 -1.31
N ILE A 495 -26.69 -13.27 -0.15
CA ILE A 495 -28.06 -13.60 0.20
C ILE A 495 -28.50 -12.84 1.44
N ARG A 496 -29.79 -12.59 1.56
CA ARG A 496 -30.36 -11.90 2.73
C ARG A 496 -30.97 -12.84 3.74
N ASN A 497 -31.52 -13.98 3.28
CA ASN A 497 -32.39 -14.82 4.08
C ASN A 497 -31.73 -16.13 4.43
N THR A 498 -32.13 -16.66 5.59
CA THR A 498 -31.83 -18.04 5.97
C THR A 498 -32.87 -18.94 5.34
N CYS A 499 -32.43 -20.07 4.77
CA CYS A 499 -33.35 -21.01 4.14
C CYS A 499 -32.78 -22.42 4.18
N GLU A 500 -33.63 -23.38 3.99
CA GLU A 500 -33.26 -24.80 3.91
C GLU A 500 -33.61 -25.29 2.52
N ILE A 501 -32.62 -25.89 1.84
CA ILE A 501 -32.79 -26.28 0.45
C ILE A 501 -32.33 -27.72 0.26
N GLU A 502 -33.13 -28.47 -0.49
CA GLU A 502 -32.82 -29.82 -0.88
C GLU A 502 -32.06 -29.82 -2.21
N GLY A 503 -30.90 -30.47 -2.24
CA GLY A 503 -30.17 -30.72 -3.46
C GLY A 503 -30.26 -32.21 -3.76
N LYS A 504 -30.85 -32.57 -4.89
CA LYS A 504 -31.00 -33.98 -5.26
C LYS A 504 -30.68 -34.15 -6.73
N PHE A 505 -29.65 -34.95 -6.99
CA PHE A 505 -29.25 -35.28 -8.34
C PHE A 505 -29.36 -36.78 -8.55
N VAL A 506 -30.28 -37.15 -9.41
CA VAL A 506 -30.53 -38.55 -9.74
C VAL A 506 -30.49 -38.68 -11.26
N ARG A 507 -29.66 -39.58 -11.73
CA ARG A 507 -29.56 -39.83 -13.18
C ARG A 507 -29.37 -41.33 -13.41
N GLN A 508 -30.18 -41.87 -14.27
CA GLN A 508 -30.05 -43.26 -14.70
C GLN A 508 -30.05 -43.33 -16.21
N SER A 509 -28.96 -43.82 -16.77
CA SER A 509 -28.85 -43.94 -18.21
C SER A 509 -27.97 -45.13 -18.52
N GLY A 510 -28.59 -46.29 -18.79
CA GLY A 510 -27.93 -47.48 -19.30
C GLY A 510 -26.68 -47.87 -18.56
N GLY A 511 -26.78 -48.57 -17.47
CA GLY A 511 -25.66 -49.00 -16.64
C GLY A 511 -25.70 -48.34 -15.27
N ARG A 512 -24.52 -47.95 -14.76
CA ARG A 512 -24.46 -47.37 -13.43
C ARG A 512 -25.05 -45.96 -13.44
N GLY A 513 -25.98 -45.71 -12.53
CA GLY A 513 -26.62 -44.41 -12.40
C GLY A 513 -25.80 -43.47 -11.55
N GLN A 514 -26.41 -42.32 -11.23
CA GLN A 514 -25.82 -41.33 -10.33
C GLN A 514 -26.87 -40.93 -9.29
N PHE A 515 -26.41 -40.75 -8.06
CA PHE A 515 -27.30 -40.36 -6.97
C PHE A 515 -26.52 -39.52 -5.96
N GLY A 516 -26.98 -38.26 -5.74
CA GLY A 516 -26.52 -37.41 -4.68
C GLY A 516 -27.68 -36.69 -4.07
N HIS A 517 -27.76 -36.67 -2.73
CA HIS A 517 -28.90 -36.07 -2.05
C HIS A 517 -28.46 -35.45 -0.74
N CYS A 518 -28.70 -34.16 -0.58
CA CYS A 518 -28.32 -33.46 0.64
C CYS A 518 -29.34 -32.36 0.94
N TRP A 519 -29.50 -32.08 2.22
CA TRP A 519 -30.24 -30.93 2.70
C TRP A 519 -29.25 -29.96 3.32
N ILE A 520 -29.30 -28.70 2.89
CA ILE A 520 -28.35 -27.68 3.32
C ILE A 520 -29.14 -26.49 3.86
N ARG A 521 -28.72 -26.01 5.04
CA ARG A 521 -29.21 -24.77 5.61
C ARG A 521 -28.24 -23.66 5.20
N PHE A 522 -28.76 -22.66 4.51
CA PHE A 522 -27.98 -21.51 4.08
C PHE A 522 -28.37 -20.30 4.89
N ALA A 523 -27.36 -19.46 5.20
CA ALA A 523 -27.57 -18.21 5.92
C ALA A 523 -26.51 -17.20 5.48
N PRO A 524 -26.79 -15.89 5.64
CA PRO A 524 -25.75 -14.91 5.46
C PRO A 524 -24.65 -15.15 6.48
N ALA A 525 -23.39 -15.01 6.05
CA ALA A 525 -22.25 -15.17 6.95
C ALA A 525 -22.18 -13.98 7.91
N ASP A 526 -21.43 -14.16 8.98
CA ASP A 526 -21.20 -13.08 9.95
C ASP A 526 -20.45 -11.93 9.27
N GLU A 527 -20.68 -10.73 9.78
CA GLU A 527 -20.03 -9.52 9.26
C GLU A 527 -18.52 -9.71 9.21
N GLY A 528 -17.93 -9.39 8.07
CA GLY A 528 -16.50 -9.53 7.85
C GLY A 528 -16.07 -10.85 7.26
N GLN A 529 -16.97 -11.82 7.16
CA GLN A 529 -16.67 -13.12 6.57
C GLN A 529 -17.13 -13.10 5.11
N GLU A 530 -16.21 -13.05 4.17
CA GLU A 530 -16.57 -12.96 2.75
C GLU A 530 -16.69 -14.31 2.07
N GLY A 531 -15.94 -15.30 2.55
CA GLY A 531 -15.95 -16.62 1.92
C GLY A 531 -17.06 -17.51 2.41
N LEU A 532 -16.90 -18.81 2.16
CA LEU A 532 -17.85 -19.83 2.60
C LEU A 532 -17.48 -20.30 4.00
N GLU A 533 -18.47 -20.25 4.90
CA GLU A 533 -18.36 -20.88 6.21
C GLU A 533 -19.14 -22.18 6.14
N PHE A 534 -18.45 -23.31 6.16
CA PHE A 534 -19.10 -24.62 5.94
C PHE A 534 -19.12 -25.44 7.22
N HIS A 535 -20.28 -26.00 7.52
CA HIS A 535 -20.47 -26.87 8.70
C HIS A 535 -21.13 -28.16 8.29
N ASN A 536 -20.71 -29.25 8.95
CA ASN A 536 -21.32 -30.55 8.78
C ASN A 536 -22.02 -30.95 10.07
N GLU A 537 -23.35 -31.06 10.00
CA GLU A 537 -24.17 -31.52 11.11
C GLU A 537 -24.90 -32.82 10.79
N VAL A 538 -24.42 -33.55 9.80
CA VAL A 538 -25.03 -34.84 9.42
C VAL A 538 -24.78 -35.86 10.54
N VAL A 539 -25.81 -36.58 10.93
CA VAL A 539 -25.71 -37.61 11.96
C VAL A 539 -26.23 -38.94 11.41
N GLY A 540 -25.78 -40.04 12.02
CA GLY A 540 -26.24 -41.37 11.68
C GLY A 540 -25.75 -41.93 10.35
N GLY A 541 -24.77 -41.27 9.74
CA GLY A 541 -24.19 -41.76 8.50
C GLY A 541 -25.11 -41.71 7.30
N VAL A 542 -26.16 -40.86 7.34
CA VAL A 542 -27.09 -40.78 6.21
C VAL A 542 -26.40 -40.27 4.94
N ILE A 543 -25.32 -39.48 5.10
CA ILE A 543 -24.39 -39.20 4.03
C ILE A 543 -23.03 -39.68 4.51
N PRO A 544 -22.39 -40.63 3.79
CA PRO A 544 -21.06 -41.08 4.20
C PRO A 544 -20.05 -39.93 4.28
N ARG A 545 -19.16 -39.97 5.24
CA ARG A 545 -18.18 -38.91 5.48
C ARG A 545 -17.36 -38.60 4.24
N GLU A 546 -17.10 -39.59 3.43
CA GLU A 546 -16.23 -39.40 2.24
C GLU A 546 -16.85 -38.47 1.21
N PHE A 547 -18.18 -38.22 1.27
CA PHE A 547 -18.88 -37.33 0.33
C PHE A 547 -19.04 -35.92 0.84
N ILE A 548 -18.75 -35.64 2.12
CA ILE A 548 -18.91 -34.30 2.67
C ILE A 548 -17.95 -33.29 2.01
N PRO A 549 -16.69 -33.64 1.78
CA PRO A 549 -15.81 -32.67 1.05
C PRO A 549 -16.32 -32.34 -0.36
N ALA A 550 -16.97 -33.30 -1.02
CA ALA A 550 -17.55 -33.04 -2.35
C ALA A 550 -18.68 -32.03 -2.28
N ILE A 551 -19.50 -32.11 -1.20
CA ILE A 551 -20.59 -31.14 -0.99
C ILE A 551 -19.99 -29.73 -0.80
N GLN A 552 -18.96 -29.62 0.01
CA GLN A 552 -18.30 -28.34 0.21
C GLN A 552 -17.73 -27.79 -1.10
N LYS A 553 -17.13 -28.66 -1.89
CA LYS A 553 -16.58 -28.26 -3.17
C LYS A 553 -17.67 -27.77 -4.12
N GLY A 554 -18.83 -28.43 -4.09
CA GLY A 554 -19.99 -27.96 -4.86
C GLY A 554 -20.42 -26.55 -4.50
N UNK A 555 -20.41 -26.25 -3.27
CA UNK A 555 -20.68 -25.10 -2.81
C UNK A 555 -19.84 -24.13 -3.25
N GLU A 556 -18.59 -24.36 -3.12
CA GLU A 556 -17.56 -23.38 -3.52
C GLU A 556 -17.57 -23.09 -5.02
N ASP A 557 -17.69 -24.12 -5.81
CA ASP A 557 -17.69 -23.92 -7.26
C ASP A 557 -18.89 -23.08 -7.71
N GLN A 558 -20.06 -23.31 -7.12
CA GLN A 558 -21.23 -22.53 -7.51
C GLN A 558 -21.14 -21.09 -7.03
N MET A 559 -20.48 -20.87 -5.89
CA MET A 559 -20.28 -19.49 -5.43
C MET A 559 -19.44 -18.70 -6.43
N GLN A 560 -18.44 -19.32 -7.04
CA GLN A 560 -17.63 -18.65 -8.04
C GLN A 560 -18.42 -18.26 -9.28
N ASN A 561 -19.43 -19.07 -9.62
CA ASN A 561 -20.24 -18.84 -10.81
C ASN A 561 -21.47 -18.00 -10.55
N GLY A 562 -21.80 -17.74 -9.30
CA GLY A 562 -22.95 -16.94 -8.92
C GLY A 562 -24.26 -17.66 -9.06
N VAL A 563 -25.31 -17.03 -8.55
CA VAL A 563 -26.66 -17.60 -8.60
C VAL A 563 -27.68 -16.63 -9.20
N LEU A 564 -27.34 -15.35 -9.32
CA LEU A 564 -28.25 -14.31 -9.76
C LEU A 564 -27.87 -13.77 -11.15
N ALA A 565 -26.65 -13.34 -11.33
CA ALA A 565 -26.21 -12.71 -12.57
C ALA A 565 -24.82 -13.18 -13.01
N GLY A 566 -24.30 -14.23 -12.40
CA GLY A 566 -23.00 -14.78 -12.79
C GLY A 566 -21.82 -14.18 -12.06
N TYR A 567 -22.05 -13.33 -11.07
CA TYR A 567 -20.95 -12.75 -10.30
C TYR A 567 -20.69 -13.57 -9.04
N PRO A 568 -19.47 -13.55 -8.51
CA PRO A 568 -19.17 -14.38 -7.34
C PRO A 568 -20.11 -14.12 -6.17
N LEU A 569 -20.57 -15.19 -5.54
CA LEU A 569 -21.39 -15.09 -4.33
C LEU A 569 -20.47 -15.06 -3.12
N ILE A 570 -20.66 -14.09 -2.24
CA ILE A 570 -19.82 -13.91 -1.06
C ILE A 570 -20.68 -13.91 0.21
N GLY A 571 -20.03 -14.18 1.35
CA GLY A 571 -20.69 -14.08 2.65
C GLY A 571 -21.73 -15.16 2.87
N LEU A 572 -21.39 -16.41 2.60
CA LEU A 572 -22.34 -17.52 2.70
C LEU A 572 -21.95 -18.47 3.83
N LYS A 573 -22.94 -18.81 4.65
CA LYS A 573 -22.81 -19.86 5.66
C LYS A 573 -23.69 -21.05 5.21
N ALA A 574 -23.08 -22.23 5.11
CA ALA A 574 -23.78 -23.42 4.66
C ALA A 574 -23.55 -24.55 5.64
N THR A 575 -24.67 -25.18 6.08
CA THR A 575 -24.63 -26.31 6.99
C THR A 575 -25.35 -27.46 6.34
N VAL A 576 -24.64 -28.55 6.03
CA VAL A 576 -25.28 -29.77 5.55
C VAL A 576 -25.72 -30.54 6.78
N TYR A 577 -27.00 -30.93 6.84
CA TYR A 577 -27.53 -31.53 8.03
C TYR A 577 -28.32 -32.83 7.78
N ASP A 578 -28.67 -33.14 6.53
CA ASP A 578 -29.41 -34.33 6.22
C ASP A 578 -29.19 -34.74 4.77
N GLY A 579 -29.68 -35.89 4.40
CA GLY A 579 -29.57 -36.39 3.05
C GLY A 579 -29.74 -37.89 3.02
N SER A 580 -29.33 -38.52 1.91
CA SER A 580 -29.34 -39.96 1.77
C SER A 580 -28.31 -40.35 0.72
N TYR A 581 -28.03 -41.63 0.61
CA TYR A 581 -27.11 -42.15 -0.38
C TYR A 581 -27.59 -43.49 -0.91
N HIS A 582 -27.04 -43.84 -2.06
CA HIS A 582 -27.31 -45.12 -2.72
C HIS A 582 -26.02 -45.92 -2.79
N ASP A 583 -26.07 -47.18 -2.37
CA ASP A 583 -24.85 -47.99 -2.25
C ASP A 583 -24.04 -48.07 -3.55
N VAL A 584 -24.70 -48.09 -4.69
CA VAL A 584 -24.08 -48.29 -5.99
C VAL A 584 -23.88 -46.96 -6.73
N ASP A 585 -24.90 -46.11 -6.75
CA ASP A 585 -24.96 -44.94 -7.62
C ASP A 585 -24.40 -43.66 -7.01
N SER A 586 -24.15 -43.63 -5.71
CA SER A 586 -23.59 -42.43 -5.07
C SER A 586 -22.11 -42.29 -5.39
N SER A 587 -21.68 -41.05 -5.60
CA SER A 587 -20.28 -40.73 -5.93
C SER A 587 -20.00 -39.31 -5.48
N GLU A 588 -18.71 -38.99 -5.43
CA GLU A 588 -18.31 -37.62 -5.13
C GLU A 588 -18.88 -36.64 -6.14
N MET A 589 -18.83 -37.01 -7.42
CA MET A 589 -19.38 -36.16 -8.48
C MET A 589 -20.87 -35.89 -8.29
N ALA A 590 -21.64 -36.94 -7.94
CA ALA A 590 -23.08 -36.79 -7.76
C ALA A 590 -23.41 -35.85 -6.59
N PHE A 591 -22.66 -35.94 -5.49
CA PHE A 591 -22.87 -35.05 -4.34
C PHE A 591 -22.40 -33.64 -4.63
N LYS A 592 -21.35 -33.49 -5.39
CA LYS A 592 -20.91 -32.15 -5.81
C LYS A 592 -21.97 -31.46 -6.66
N ILE A 593 -22.55 -32.19 -7.59
CA ILE A 593 -23.64 -31.66 -8.44
C ILE A 593 -24.87 -31.34 -7.60
N ALA A 594 -25.25 -32.22 -6.65
CA ALA A 594 -26.39 -31.99 -5.80
C ALA A 594 -26.21 -30.70 -4.98
N ALA A 595 -25.02 -30.50 -4.42
CA ALA A 595 -24.73 -29.30 -3.65
C ALA A 595 -24.77 -28.03 -4.54
N SER A 596 -24.27 -28.14 -5.75
CA SER A 596 -24.30 -27.02 -6.70
C SER A 596 -25.75 -26.68 -7.06
N MET A 597 -26.58 -27.70 -7.28
CA MET A 597 -28.02 -27.49 -7.57
C MET A 597 -28.74 -26.81 -6.42
N ALA A 598 -28.43 -27.19 -5.18
CA ALA A 598 -29.01 -26.55 -4.00
C ALA A 598 -28.60 -25.09 -3.93
N THR A 599 -27.33 -24.80 -4.19
CA THR A 599 -26.83 -23.45 -4.12
C THR A 599 -27.47 -22.54 -5.18
N LYS A 600 -27.74 -23.06 -6.37
CA LYS A 600 -28.41 -22.29 -7.42
C LYS A 600 -29.79 -21.80 -7.00
N GLN A 601 -30.47 -22.52 -6.15
CA GLN A 601 -31.80 -22.13 -5.69
C GLN A 601 -31.79 -20.92 -4.78
N LEU A 602 -30.60 -20.49 -4.34
CA LEU A 602 -30.49 -19.27 -3.54
C LEU A 602 -30.93 -18.04 -4.30
N SER A 603 -30.92 -18.08 -5.63
CA SER A 603 -31.41 -16.95 -6.42
C SER A 603 -32.80 -16.50 -6.00
N GLN A 604 -33.65 -17.45 -5.61
CA GLN A 604 -35.00 -17.17 -5.16
C GLN A 604 -35.15 -17.36 -3.65
N LYS A 605 -34.81 -18.54 -3.14
CA LYS A 605 -35.09 -18.90 -1.75
C LYS A 605 -34.19 -18.15 -0.76
N GLY A 606 -33.01 -17.78 -1.17
CA GLY A 606 -32.07 -17.06 -0.30
C GLY A 606 -32.19 -15.55 -0.33
N GLY A 607 -33.08 -15.01 -1.18
CA GLY A 607 -33.18 -13.58 -1.33
C GLY A 607 -31.88 -12.97 -1.88
N ALA A 608 -31.35 -13.56 -2.96
CA ALA A 608 -30.07 -13.13 -3.51
C ALA A 608 -30.16 -11.70 -4.02
N VAL A 609 -29.13 -10.93 -3.75
CA VAL A 609 -29.02 -9.52 -4.17
C VAL A 609 -27.64 -9.27 -4.76
N LEU A 610 -27.57 -8.22 -5.58
CA LEU A 610 -26.33 -7.81 -6.22
C LEU A 610 -25.63 -6.77 -5.36
N LEU A 611 -24.31 -6.88 -5.29
CA LEU A 611 -23.46 -5.94 -4.56
C LEU A 611 -22.56 -5.19 -5.53
N GLU A 612 -22.31 -3.91 -5.23
CA GLU A 612 -21.42 -3.06 -6.03
C GLU A 612 -20.36 -2.45 -5.16
N PRO A 613 -19.14 -2.22 -5.70
CA PRO A 613 -18.12 -1.54 -4.93
C PRO A 613 -18.49 -0.07 -4.74
N VAL A 614 -18.29 0.41 -3.51
CA VAL A 614 -18.55 1.80 -3.14
C VAL A 614 -17.21 2.46 -2.83
N MET A 615 -17.00 3.64 -3.39
CA MET A 615 -15.75 4.38 -3.26
C MET A 615 -15.94 5.58 -2.35
N LYS A 616 -14.93 5.82 -1.51
CA LYS A 616 -14.85 7.06 -0.74
C LYS A 616 -14.19 8.10 -1.64
N VAL A 617 -14.93 9.17 -1.92
CA VAL A 617 -14.47 10.22 -2.83
C VAL A 617 -14.33 11.50 -2.03
N GLU A 618 -13.18 12.16 -2.17
CA GLU A 618 -12.95 13.48 -1.58
C GLU A 618 -12.53 14.42 -2.70
N VAL A 619 -13.22 15.54 -2.79
CA VAL A 619 -12.94 16.55 -3.81
C VAL A 619 -12.54 17.83 -3.12
N VAL A 620 -11.39 18.39 -3.52
CA VAL A 620 -10.94 19.69 -3.05
C VAL A 620 -11.17 20.67 -4.19
N THR A 621 -11.98 21.69 -3.93
CA THR A 621 -12.39 22.61 -4.98
C THR A 621 -12.48 24.04 -4.44
N PRO A 622 -12.21 25.06 -5.28
CA PRO A 622 -12.56 26.42 -4.91
C PRO A 622 -14.06 26.54 -4.64
N GLU A 623 -14.43 27.46 -3.76
CA GLU A 623 -15.83 27.64 -3.37
C GLU A 623 -16.74 27.89 -4.57
N ASP A 624 -16.24 28.55 -5.60
CA ASP A 624 -17.04 28.89 -6.79
C ASP A 624 -17.61 27.66 -7.49
N TYR A 625 -16.92 26.51 -7.39
CA TYR A 625 -17.33 25.29 -8.09
C TYR A 625 -17.97 24.25 -7.16
N MET A 626 -18.12 24.58 -5.88
CA MET A 626 -18.62 23.62 -4.90
C MET A 626 -20.02 23.11 -5.25
N GLY A 627 -20.90 24.00 -5.67
CA GLY A 627 -22.25 23.62 -6.04
C GLY A 627 -22.29 22.66 -7.22
N ASP A 628 -21.48 22.93 -8.24
CA ASP A 628 -21.41 22.06 -9.41
C ASP A 628 -20.86 20.68 -9.04
N VAL A 629 -19.82 20.64 -8.18
CA VAL A 629 -19.24 19.38 -7.74
C VAL A 629 -20.24 18.57 -6.94
N MET A 630 -20.93 19.21 -6.00
CA MET A 630 -21.91 18.48 -5.18
C MET A 630 -23.08 17.97 -6.03
N GLY A 631 -23.55 18.79 -6.97
CA GLY A 631 -24.62 18.37 -7.87
C GLY A 631 -24.23 17.18 -8.72
N ASP A 632 -23.00 17.19 -9.20
CA ASP A 632 -22.51 16.09 -10.02
C ASP A 632 -22.36 14.79 -9.20
N LEU A 633 -21.86 14.90 -7.97
CA LEU A 633 -21.74 13.71 -7.10
C LEU A 633 -23.12 13.16 -6.76
N ASN A 634 -24.11 14.01 -6.52
CA ASN A 634 -25.47 13.55 -6.29
C ASN A 634 -26.03 12.83 -7.51
N ARG A 635 -25.75 13.35 -8.69
CA ARG A 635 -26.21 12.74 -9.94
C ARG A 635 -25.59 11.37 -10.14
N ARG A 636 -24.41 11.11 -9.57
CA ARG A 636 -23.71 9.83 -9.65
C ARG A 636 -24.12 8.88 -8.53
N ARG A 637 -25.26 9.06 -7.95
CA ARG A 637 -25.78 8.29 -6.82
C ARG A 637 -24.87 8.39 -5.59
N GLY A 638 -24.17 9.53 -5.47
CA GLY A 638 -23.29 9.74 -4.33
C GLY A 638 -24.04 10.16 -3.10
N LEU A 639 -23.56 9.74 -1.95
CA LEU A 639 -24.07 10.17 -0.65
C LEU A 639 -23.07 11.12 -0.03
N ILE A 640 -23.42 12.39 0.02
CA ILE A 640 -22.54 13.41 0.59
C ILE A 640 -22.47 13.20 2.09
N GLN A 641 -21.27 13.04 2.63
CA GLN A 641 -21.09 12.77 4.04
C GLN A 641 -20.59 13.97 4.82
N GLY A 642 -20.02 14.95 4.16
CA GLY A 642 -19.56 16.11 4.87
C GLY A 642 -18.85 17.09 3.97
N MET A 643 -18.67 18.29 4.50
CA MET A 643 -17.93 19.35 3.86
C MET A 643 -17.06 20.04 4.90
N GLU A 644 -15.93 20.55 4.46
CA GLU A 644 -14.96 21.16 5.37
C GLU A 644 -14.25 22.28 4.63
N ASP A 645 -14.02 23.40 5.34
CA ASP A 645 -13.20 24.48 4.82
C ASP A 645 -11.75 24.20 5.13
N THR A 646 -10.91 24.33 4.12
CA THR A 646 -9.47 24.21 4.32
C THR A 646 -8.78 25.35 3.58
N PRO A 647 -7.50 25.60 3.89
CA PRO A 647 -6.78 26.65 3.12
C PRO A 647 -6.66 26.32 1.64
N ALA A 648 -6.69 25.04 1.28
CA ALA A 648 -6.64 24.64 -0.14
C ALA A 648 -7.98 24.82 -0.85
N GLY A 649 -9.06 25.05 -0.10
CA GLY A 649 -10.39 25.20 -0.64
C GLY A 649 -11.43 24.41 0.15
N LYS A 650 -12.57 24.18 -0.47
CA LYS A 650 -13.62 23.36 0.13
C LYS A 650 -13.33 21.88 -0.12
N VAL A 651 -13.47 21.06 0.90
CA VAL A 651 -13.35 19.62 0.78
C VAL A 651 -14.74 19.01 0.88
N ILE A 652 -15.13 18.23 -0.13
CA ILE A 652 -16.42 17.53 -0.17
C ILE A 652 -16.13 16.03 -0.05
N ARG A 653 -16.77 15.39 0.91
CA ARG A 653 -16.64 13.97 1.11
C ARG A 653 -17.93 13.25 0.75
N ALA A 654 -17.81 12.16 -0.02
CA ALA A 654 -18.98 11.42 -0.46
C ALA A 654 -18.62 9.94 -0.63
N GLU A 655 -19.63 9.09 -0.55
CA GLU A 655 -19.52 7.70 -0.95
C GLU A 655 -20.29 7.53 -2.25
N VAL A 656 -19.63 7.01 -3.28
CA VAL A 656 -20.19 6.92 -4.62
C VAL A 656 -19.91 5.53 -5.19
N PRO A 657 -20.92 4.89 -5.83
CA PRO A 657 -20.66 3.58 -6.47
C PRO A 657 -19.60 3.74 -7.58
N LEU A 658 -18.69 2.78 -7.66
CA LEU A 658 -17.62 2.84 -8.65
C LEU A 658 -18.15 2.94 -10.07
N GLY A 659 -19.25 2.26 -10.39
CA GLY A 659 -19.83 2.28 -11.73
C GLY A 659 -20.25 3.67 -12.18
N GLU A 660 -20.46 4.58 -11.24
CA GLU A 660 -20.84 5.96 -11.57
C GLU A 660 -19.65 6.89 -11.67
N MET A 661 -18.45 6.40 -11.37
CA MET A 661 -17.26 7.25 -11.29
C MET A 661 -16.37 7.19 -12.54
N PHE A 662 -16.73 6.37 -13.53
CA PHE A 662 -15.90 6.30 -14.73
C PHE A 662 -15.89 7.66 -15.44
N GLY A 663 -14.71 8.11 -15.84
CA GLY A 663 -14.55 9.39 -16.50
C GLY A 663 -14.56 10.59 -15.57
N TYR A 664 -14.61 10.38 -14.25
CA TYR A 664 -14.73 11.48 -13.31
C TYR A 664 -13.55 12.45 -13.37
N ALA A 665 -12.33 11.93 -13.61
CA ALA A 665 -11.17 12.80 -13.71
C ALA A 665 -11.35 13.87 -14.76
N THR A 666 -11.90 13.49 -15.92
CA THR A 666 -12.19 14.46 -16.99
C THR A 666 -13.33 15.41 -16.59
N ASP A 667 -14.40 14.86 -16.02
CA ASP A 667 -15.58 15.66 -15.70
C ASP A 667 -15.30 16.68 -14.61
N VAL A 668 -14.58 16.28 -13.55
CA VAL A 668 -14.30 17.24 -12.46
C VAL A 668 -13.36 18.33 -12.94
N ARG A 669 -12.45 18.00 -13.84
CA ARG A 669 -11.57 19.00 -14.42
C ARG A 669 -12.35 19.99 -15.29
N SER A 670 -13.26 19.49 -16.10
CA SER A 670 -14.09 20.35 -16.96
C SER A 670 -14.97 21.29 -16.15
N MET A 671 -15.64 20.80 -15.12
CA MET A 671 -16.57 21.64 -14.37
C MET A 671 -15.86 22.63 -13.47
N SER A 672 -14.60 22.44 -13.16
CA SER A 672 -13.83 23.32 -12.27
C SER A 672 -12.74 24.09 -13.00
N GLN A 673 -12.70 24.00 -14.33
CA GLN A 673 -11.67 24.64 -15.14
C GLN A 673 -10.26 24.26 -14.68
N GLY A 674 -10.10 22.99 -14.31
CA GLY A 674 -8.83 22.45 -13.89
C GLY A 674 -8.43 22.74 -12.46
N ARG A 675 -9.31 23.39 -11.69
CA ARG A 675 -8.93 23.88 -10.36
C ARG A 675 -9.30 22.93 -9.22
N ALA A 676 -10.13 21.91 -9.49
CA ALA A 676 -10.48 20.92 -8.46
C ALA A 676 -9.61 19.68 -8.62
N SER A 677 -9.31 19.05 -7.50
CA SER A 677 -8.63 17.77 -7.48
C SER A 677 -9.45 16.78 -6.65
N TYR A 678 -9.25 15.50 -6.85
CA TYR A 678 -10.00 14.51 -6.10
C TYR A 678 -9.14 13.31 -5.77
N SER A 679 -9.57 12.59 -4.74
CA SER A 679 -9.02 11.28 -4.42
C SER A 679 -10.18 10.30 -4.26
N MET A 680 -9.90 9.04 -4.48
CA MET A 680 -10.91 7.99 -4.46
C MET A 680 -10.28 6.70 -3.97
N GLU A 681 -10.96 6.02 -3.02
CA GLU A 681 -10.49 4.73 -2.57
C GLU A 681 -11.66 3.81 -2.29
N PHE A 682 -11.43 2.51 -2.46
CA PHE A 682 -12.47 1.51 -2.20
C PHE A 682 -12.77 1.44 -0.71
N VAL A 683 -14.08 1.38 -0.37
CA VAL A 683 -14.51 1.25 1.02
C VAL A 683 -15.08 -0.14 1.28
N ARG A 684 -16.13 -0.50 0.53
CA ARG A 684 -16.86 -1.75 0.78
C ARG A 684 -17.76 -2.08 -0.39
N TYR A 685 -18.33 -3.26 -0.37
CA TYR A 685 -19.42 -3.63 -1.26
C TYR A 685 -20.74 -3.29 -0.58
N ALA A 686 -21.70 -2.79 -1.34
CA ALA A 686 -23.03 -2.44 -0.84
C ALA A 686 -24.08 -2.90 -1.82
N GLU A 687 -25.29 -3.13 -1.32
CA GLU A 687 -26.39 -3.63 -2.13
C GLU A 687 -26.77 -2.61 -3.21
N VAL A 688 -26.94 -3.11 -4.43
CA VAL A 688 -27.36 -2.28 -5.57
C VAL A 688 -28.85 -2.01 -5.47
N PRO A 689 -29.31 -0.76 -5.69
CA PRO A 689 -30.77 -0.49 -5.71
C PRO A 689 -31.47 -1.36 -6.75
N ALA A 690 -32.73 -1.72 -6.47
CA ALA A 690 -33.47 -2.70 -7.26
C ALA A 690 -33.54 -2.32 -8.74
N SER A 691 -33.79 -1.06 -9.06
CA SER A 691 -33.90 -0.63 -10.45
C SER A 691 -32.57 -0.77 -11.20
N VAL A 692 -31.46 -0.44 -10.54
CA VAL A 692 -30.15 -0.58 -11.14
C VAL A 692 -29.78 -2.06 -11.28
N ALA A 693 -30.12 -2.86 -10.27
CA ALA A 693 -29.82 -4.29 -10.28
C ALA A 693 -30.56 -4.99 -11.44
N GLU A 694 -31.81 -4.63 -11.71
CA GLU A 694 -32.56 -5.21 -12.82
C GLU A 694 -31.85 -4.98 -14.15
N ALA A 695 -31.35 -3.77 -14.36
CA ALA A 695 -30.64 -3.45 -15.60
C ALA A 695 -29.35 -4.27 -15.73
N ILE A 696 -28.63 -4.45 -14.63
CA ILE A 696 -27.38 -5.21 -14.66
C ILE A 696 -27.66 -6.69 -14.95
N VAL A 697 -28.66 -7.26 -14.28
CA VAL A 697 -29.02 -8.67 -14.49
C VAL A 697 -29.48 -8.89 -15.94
N ALA A 698 -30.27 -7.96 -16.47
CA ALA A 698 -30.75 -8.06 -17.86
C ALA A 698 -29.59 -8.06 -18.85
N ARG A 699 -28.57 -7.25 -18.62
CA ARG A 699 -27.42 -7.20 -19.49
C ARG A 699 -26.62 -8.50 -19.51
N GLN A 700 -26.73 -9.30 -18.43
CA GLN A 700 -26.07 -10.59 -18.36
C GLN A 700 -26.87 -11.71 -19.04
N GLY A 701 -28.06 -11.40 -19.54
CA GLY A 701 -28.87 -12.38 -20.25
C GLY A 701 -29.52 -13.42 -19.35
N ARG A 702 -29.83 -13.08 -18.10
CA ARG A 702 -30.42 -14.03 -17.15
C ARG A 702 -31.69 -13.49 -16.48
#